data_52c380c487513080d0f71e7a60d7b40e
#
_entry.id   52c380c487513080d0f71e7a60d7b40e
#
_cell.length_a   1.000
_cell.length_b   1.000
_cell.length_c   1.000
_cell.angle_alpha   90.00
_cell.angle_beta   90.00
_cell.angle_gamma   90.00
#
_symmetry.space_group_name_H-M   'P 1'
#
loop_
_entity.id
_entity.type
_entity.pdbx_description
1 polymer ?
#
loop_
_entity_poly.entity_id
_entity_poly.type
_entity_poly.pdbx_seq_one_letter_code
_entity_poly.pdbx_strand_id
1 'polypeptide(L)'
;MAGTLPSELTSFVGRRQELAEIRRLLSAARLVTLTGLGGVGKTRLAVRAAAGLTRAFPDGVHFAELAALDDPALLPQTIATALGLRDEAVDPADRLARFLADRQVLLVLDNCEHLADACATLIGKLLAATSGLRVLATSRQRLSVEGEHLLPVEPLDLPIGSGTSERADGWDAVSLFADRAAAVSPGFTLTGANEALVATICRRLEGLPLAIELAAVWLRTLSLTELNDRLADRFALLTEATRTAPPRQQGLEALVDWTYQLCLPAEQRAWERLSVFRGGFDLPAAEYVCLTEGSTDGADADDGTVLNVLAGLVDKSVLVRERDTYGHGARYHMLETLAEFGAARLAERGDPAEPVRRHRDYYRELARRFTTEKITARQQEWIARLQSEHANLRGALESWLEEPDPRPALEMAGNLSTFWIAGGHLVEGGRWLDRVLARDSGPSRERARALHASLLASTWLGVRKGFGGRLREYRSIAAHLRDPAIDVELLVCEGVSRYFLGDPRWAGELLEKAQEECAAIGKDALPLQILSYLALARFVLGEPDAEAAAEQAVALCASHGNPPWYTALAVWVLGLAVWRRGDVRRAERLHREAIRLREPAGDHSGAALALESLAWCSASDRRFTRTARLLGAAATAWRLSGAGRIEAALRQVSETRAAAPARNALGGEAFEQEYARGAAMSFENAVAFALDERRTRTAPATSSRHPLTTREKEIAGLVAKGLSNRQIAGRLVISQRTAESHVEHILAKLGFSSRTQIAAWITANES
;
A
#
# COMPACT_ATOMS: atom_id res chain seq x y z
N MET A 1 -2.72 2.98 -9.93
CA MET A 1 -3.02 3.95 -8.84
C MET A 1 -1.87 4.92 -8.78
N ALA A 2 -2.09 6.21 -8.88
CA ALA A 2 -1.07 7.18 -8.46
C ALA A 2 -0.76 6.85 -7.00
N GLY A 3 0.52 6.79 -6.62
CA GLY A 3 0.94 6.47 -5.27
C GLY A 3 0.16 7.33 -4.29
N THR A 4 -0.66 6.71 -3.48
CA THR A 4 -1.51 7.42 -2.52
C THR A 4 -0.62 7.87 -1.39
N LEU A 5 -0.37 9.19 -1.34
CA LEU A 5 0.20 9.78 -0.15
C LEU A 5 -0.71 9.48 1.04
N PRO A 6 -0.17 9.21 2.23
CA PRO A 6 -0.96 9.07 3.44
C PRO A 6 -1.90 10.27 3.64
N SER A 7 -3.15 10.01 4.04
CA SER A 7 -4.13 11.07 4.29
C SER A 7 -3.83 11.75 5.62
N GLU A 8 -3.79 13.09 5.63
CA GLU A 8 -3.67 13.85 6.87
C GLU A 8 -4.99 13.76 7.64
N LEU A 9 -4.97 13.18 8.84
CA LEU A 9 -6.14 13.04 9.72
C LEU A 9 -6.37 14.25 10.62
N THR A 10 -5.32 15.04 10.87
CA THR A 10 -5.35 16.25 11.71
C THR A 10 -4.76 17.42 10.94
N SER A 11 -5.10 18.65 11.37
CA SER A 11 -4.59 19.89 10.77
C SER A 11 -3.06 19.95 10.79
N PHE A 12 -2.47 20.48 9.72
CA PHE A 12 -1.05 20.77 9.62
C PHE A 12 -0.81 22.22 10.01
N VAL A 13 0.00 22.46 11.04
CA VAL A 13 0.24 23.79 11.61
C VAL A 13 1.69 24.20 11.34
N GLY A 14 1.90 25.43 10.89
CA GLY A 14 3.21 26.03 10.71
C GLY A 14 4.03 25.51 9.54
N ARG A 15 5.36 25.48 9.70
CA ARG A 15 6.34 24.89 8.76
C ARG A 15 6.35 25.51 7.37
N ARG A 16 5.93 26.77 7.21
CA ARG A 16 5.89 27.43 5.89
C ARG A 16 7.27 27.61 5.27
N GLN A 17 8.27 27.88 6.11
CA GLN A 17 9.65 28.08 5.67
C GLN A 17 10.26 26.75 5.20
N GLU A 18 10.10 25.68 5.98
CA GLU A 18 10.59 24.35 5.63
C GLU A 18 9.92 23.81 4.36
N LEU A 19 8.60 24.03 4.18
CA LEU A 19 7.90 23.66 2.94
C LEU A 19 8.43 24.43 1.73
N ALA A 20 8.75 25.71 1.87
CA ALA A 20 9.36 26.51 0.81
C ALA A 20 10.78 26.04 0.51
N GLU A 21 11.56 25.74 1.54
CA GLU A 21 12.93 25.26 1.41
C GLU A 21 13.01 23.86 0.78
N ILE A 22 12.12 22.94 1.15
CA ILE A 22 12.03 21.63 0.47
C ILE A 22 11.76 21.80 -1.02
N ARG A 23 10.85 22.70 -1.40
CA ARG A 23 10.56 22.97 -2.82
C ARG A 23 11.78 23.55 -3.53
N ARG A 24 12.48 24.49 -2.89
CA ARG A 24 13.71 25.10 -3.42
C ARG A 24 14.80 24.04 -3.59
N LEU A 25 15.05 23.22 -2.57
CA LEU A 25 16.07 22.16 -2.62
C LEU A 25 15.74 21.11 -3.69
N LEU A 26 14.50 20.61 -3.77
CA LEU A 26 14.10 19.64 -4.78
C LEU A 26 14.13 20.19 -6.22
N SER A 27 14.11 21.51 -6.40
CA SER A 27 14.34 22.12 -7.72
C SER A 27 15.81 22.10 -8.13
N ALA A 28 16.75 22.18 -7.18
CA ALA A 28 18.19 22.26 -7.40
C ALA A 28 18.91 20.91 -7.23
N ALA A 29 18.43 20.07 -6.32
CA ALA A 29 19.03 18.78 -5.96
C ALA A 29 18.10 17.62 -6.27
N ARG A 30 18.71 16.44 -6.45
CA ARG A 30 17.95 15.21 -6.73
C ARG A 30 17.68 14.35 -5.50
N LEU A 31 18.37 14.58 -4.40
CA LEU A 31 18.17 13.94 -3.11
C LEU A 31 18.12 15.00 -2.01
N VAL A 32 17.03 15.03 -1.28
CA VAL A 32 16.86 15.84 -0.07
C VAL A 32 16.49 14.91 1.08
N THR A 33 17.26 14.98 2.17
CA THR A 33 17.01 14.19 3.38
C THR A 33 16.59 15.11 4.52
N LEU A 34 15.37 14.91 5.00
CA LEU A 34 14.87 15.57 6.21
C LEU A 34 15.45 14.86 7.43
N THR A 35 16.31 15.52 8.16
CA THR A 35 16.94 14.95 9.37
C THR A 35 16.39 15.59 10.63
N GLY A 36 16.38 14.86 11.74
CA GLY A 36 15.93 15.39 13.04
C GLY A 36 15.42 14.31 13.98
N LEU A 37 15.05 14.74 15.18
CA LEU A 37 14.60 13.87 16.26
C LEU A 37 13.30 13.10 15.93
N GLY A 38 13.07 11.97 16.63
CA GLY A 38 11.76 11.32 16.66
C GLY A 38 10.67 12.28 17.14
N GLY A 39 9.49 12.22 16.56
CA GLY A 39 8.36 13.08 16.96
C GLY A 39 8.42 14.54 16.51
N VAL A 40 9.47 14.98 15.79
CA VAL A 40 9.60 16.38 15.28
C VAL A 40 8.71 16.66 14.06
N GLY A 41 8.09 15.60 13.47
CA GLY A 41 7.17 15.76 12.37
C GLY A 41 7.77 15.63 10.95
N LYS A 42 8.92 14.96 10.78
CA LYS A 42 9.58 14.74 9.48
C LYS A 42 8.65 14.11 8.45
N THR A 43 7.99 13.01 8.80
CA THR A 43 7.04 12.29 7.94
C THR A 43 5.89 13.20 7.49
N ARG A 44 5.25 13.90 8.41
CA ARG A 44 4.16 14.85 8.09
C ARG A 44 4.62 15.98 7.17
N LEU A 45 5.81 16.51 7.43
CA LEU A 45 6.42 17.56 6.58
C LEU A 45 6.70 17.04 5.18
N ALA A 46 7.26 15.82 5.04
CA ALA A 46 7.53 15.17 3.75
C ALA A 46 6.26 14.94 2.96
N VAL A 47 5.22 14.36 3.59
CA VAL A 47 3.91 14.11 2.96
C VAL A 47 3.26 15.42 2.50
N ARG A 48 3.28 16.45 3.35
CA ARG A 48 2.72 17.78 3.02
C ARG A 48 3.46 18.46 1.88
N ALA A 49 4.80 18.40 1.86
CA ALA A 49 5.61 18.93 0.78
C ALA A 49 5.33 18.19 -0.53
N ALA A 50 5.29 16.86 -0.49
CA ALA A 50 5.02 15.99 -1.62
C ALA A 50 3.64 16.24 -2.23
N ALA A 51 2.60 16.39 -1.39
CA ALA A 51 1.24 16.73 -1.83
C ALA A 51 1.20 18.08 -2.60
N GLY A 52 2.01 19.03 -2.20
CA GLY A 52 2.13 20.33 -2.87
C GLY A 52 2.91 20.30 -4.18
N LEU A 53 3.61 19.20 -4.49
CA LEU A 53 4.50 19.04 -5.66
C LEU A 53 3.92 18.13 -6.75
N THR A 54 2.71 17.60 -6.60
CA THR A 54 2.09 16.66 -7.56
C THR A 54 2.00 17.20 -9.00
N ARG A 55 1.90 18.52 -9.17
CA ARG A 55 1.89 19.15 -10.50
C ARG A 55 3.27 19.26 -11.13
N ALA A 56 4.33 19.24 -10.33
CA ALA A 56 5.71 19.36 -10.80
C ALA A 56 6.27 18.00 -11.27
N PHE A 57 5.63 16.90 -10.87
CA PHE A 57 6.04 15.54 -11.23
C PHE A 57 4.91 14.84 -12.02
N PRO A 58 4.91 14.97 -13.35
CA PRO A 58 3.83 14.45 -14.21
C PRO A 58 3.71 12.92 -14.18
N ASP A 59 4.82 12.20 -13.90
CA ASP A 59 4.82 10.73 -13.80
C ASP A 59 4.52 10.24 -12.37
N GLY A 60 4.22 11.15 -11.43
CA GLY A 60 3.67 10.83 -10.12
C GLY A 60 4.57 11.19 -8.94
N VAL A 61 3.91 11.19 -7.78
CA VAL A 61 4.54 11.31 -6.46
C VAL A 61 4.20 10.02 -5.71
N HIS A 62 5.22 9.32 -5.23
CA HIS A 62 5.08 8.01 -4.61
C HIS A 62 5.66 8.00 -3.21
N PHE A 63 5.01 7.29 -2.29
CA PHE A 63 5.40 7.19 -0.90
C PHE A 63 5.73 5.73 -0.56
N ALA A 64 6.89 5.50 0.03
CA ALA A 64 7.31 4.20 0.54
C ALA A 64 7.68 4.35 2.02
N GLU A 65 6.89 3.71 2.87
CA GLU A 65 7.14 3.59 4.30
C GLU A 65 8.09 2.42 4.55
N LEU A 66 9.21 2.67 5.22
CA LEU A 66 10.24 1.66 5.48
C LEU A 66 10.26 1.18 6.93
N ALA A 67 9.49 1.81 7.83
CA ALA A 67 9.48 1.51 9.27
C ALA A 67 9.30 0.01 9.60
N ALA A 68 8.49 -0.70 8.83
CA ALA A 68 8.19 -2.12 9.03
C ALA A 68 9.09 -3.07 8.20
N LEU A 69 10.18 -2.56 7.61
CA LEU A 69 11.07 -3.32 6.73
C LEU A 69 12.41 -3.59 7.42
N ASP A 70 12.64 -4.79 7.93
CA ASP A 70 13.90 -5.16 8.56
C ASP A 70 14.93 -5.75 7.58
N ASP A 71 14.49 -6.46 6.55
CA ASP A 71 15.40 -7.06 5.55
C ASP A 71 15.79 -6.05 4.46
N PRO A 72 17.07 -5.58 4.43
CA PRO A 72 17.54 -4.65 3.41
C PRO A 72 17.38 -5.18 1.98
N ALA A 73 17.37 -6.50 1.79
CA ALA A 73 17.20 -7.12 0.48
C ALA A 73 15.81 -6.93 -0.12
N LEU A 74 14.81 -6.61 0.71
CA LEU A 74 13.44 -6.29 0.28
C LEU A 74 13.24 -4.81 -0.05
N LEU A 75 14.21 -3.92 0.23
CA LEU A 75 14.09 -2.49 -0.02
C LEU A 75 13.76 -2.16 -1.49
N PRO A 76 14.45 -2.71 -2.50
CA PRO A 76 14.11 -2.42 -3.90
C PRO A 76 12.69 -2.85 -4.25
N GLN A 77 12.24 -3.97 -3.68
CA GLN A 77 10.90 -4.48 -3.90
C GLN A 77 9.83 -3.62 -3.24
N THR A 78 10.06 -3.17 -2.02
CA THR A 78 9.15 -2.25 -1.30
C THR A 78 8.97 -0.96 -2.08
N ILE A 79 10.06 -0.38 -2.61
CA ILE A 79 9.99 0.82 -3.47
C ILE A 79 9.26 0.50 -4.79
N ALA A 80 9.52 -0.66 -5.40
CA ALA A 80 8.81 -1.07 -6.61
C ALA A 80 7.30 -1.16 -6.37
N THR A 81 6.88 -1.74 -5.25
CA THR A 81 5.46 -1.82 -4.85
C THR A 81 4.86 -0.43 -4.65
N ALA A 82 5.57 0.49 -4.01
CA ALA A 82 5.13 1.87 -3.83
C ALA A 82 4.96 2.62 -5.17
N LEU A 83 5.78 2.29 -6.17
CA LEU A 83 5.67 2.78 -7.55
C LEU A 83 4.58 2.06 -8.36
N GLY A 84 3.87 1.09 -7.77
CA GLY A 84 2.87 0.28 -8.46
C GLY A 84 3.46 -0.77 -9.39
N LEU A 85 4.76 -1.08 -9.24
CA LEU A 85 5.44 -2.11 -10.00
C LEU A 85 5.28 -3.45 -9.28
N ARG A 86 4.90 -4.49 -10.03
CA ARG A 86 4.83 -5.85 -9.52
C ARG A 86 5.99 -6.69 -10.02
N ASP A 87 6.29 -7.75 -9.29
CA ASP A 87 7.50 -8.56 -9.36
C ASP A 87 7.88 -9.08 -10.76
N GLU A 88 9.16 -8.97 -11.12
CA GLU A 88 9.78 -9.56 -12.32
C GLU A 88 10.90 -10.54 -11.93
N ALA A 89 11.24 -11.45 -12.85
CA ALA A 89 12.42 -12.30 -12.75
C ALA A 89 13.75 -11.54 -12.88
N VAL A 90 13.70 -10.22 -12.96
CA VAL A 90 14.84 -9.30 -13.09
C VAL A 90 15.16 -8.73 -11.71
N ASP A 91 16.43 -8.40 -11.48
CA ASP A 91 16.84 -7.69 -10.26
C ASP A 91 15.93 -6.47 -10.01
N PRO A 92 15.27 -6.38 -8.86
CA PRO A 92 14.35 -5.28 -8.56
C PRO A 92 15.01 -3.90 -8.67
N ALA A 93 16.31 -3.75 -8.38
CA ALA A 93 17.03 -2.49 -8.52
C ALA A 93 17.20 -2.09 -9.99
N ASP A 94 17.55 -3.03 -10.87
CA ASP A 94 17.68 -2.79 -12.31
C ASP A 94 16.33 -2.47 -12.95
N ARG A 95 15.27 -3.06 -12.44
CA ARG A 95 13.90 -2.78 -12.85
C ARG A 95 13.46 -1.38 -12.47
N LEU A 96 13.72 -0.98 -11.22
CA LEU A 96 13.47 0.39 -10.77
C LEU A 96 14.20 1.40 -11.66
N ALA A 97 15.49 1.16 -11.95
CA ALA A 97 16.27 2.02 -12.82
C ALA A 97 15.66 2.14 -14.22
N ARG A 98 15.27 1.02 -14.83
CA ARG A 98 14.61 1.04 -16.16
C ARG A 98 13.26 1.72 -16.16
N PHE A 99 12.44 1.51 -15.12
CA PHE A 99 11.15 2.15 -15.01
C PHE A 99 11.26 3.67 -14.87
N LEU A 100 12.25 4.12 -14.09
CA LEU A 100 12.47 5.52 -13.76
C LEU A 100 13.31 6.29 -14.81
N ALA A 101 13.94 5.61 -15.80
CA ALA A 101 14.93 6.17 -16.70
C ALA A 101 14.46 7.48 -17.38
N ASP A 102 13.25 7.48 -17.95
CA ASP A 102 12.69 8.59 -18.72
C ASP A 102 11.51 9.29 -18.01
N ARG A 103 11.39 9.12 -16.68
CA ARG A 103 10.24 9.62 -15.90
C ARG A 103 10.63 10.72 -14.94
N GLN A 104 9.73 11.68 -14.78
CA GLN A 104 9.82 12.73 -13.77
C GLN A 104 8.99 12.36 -12.54
N VAL A 105 9.62 11.68 -11.59
CA VAL A 105 9.00 11.10 -10.40
C VAL A 105 9.59 11.73 -9.15
N LEU A 106 8.74 12.02 -8.16
CA LEU A 106 9.14 12.25 -6.79
C LEU A 106 8.89 10.98 -5.96
N LEU A 107 9.96 10.41 -5.42
CA LEU A 107 9.92 9.28 -4.51
C LEU A 107 10.14 9.78 -3.07
N VAL A 108 9.15 9.58 -2.21
CA VAL A 108 9.27 9.85 -0.77
C VAL A 108 9.61 8.55 -0.07
N LEU A 109 10.74 8.52 0.64
CA LEU A 109 11.18 7.39 1.46
C LEU A 109 11.10 7.78 2.92
N ASP A 110 10.25 7.12 3.68
CA ASP A 110 10.04 7.44 5.09
C ASP A 110 10.72 6.44 6.02
N ASN A 111 11.34 6.95 7.07
CA ASN A 111 12.01 6.18 8.12
C ASN A 111 13.20 5.33 7.62
N CYS A 112 14.19 6.01 7.00
CA CYS A 112 15.34 5.34 6.38
C CYS A 112 16.45 4.93 7.38
N GLU A 113 16.41 5.36 8.65
CA GLU A 113 17.52 5.28 9.59
C GLU A 113 18.05 3.86 9.85
N HIS A 114 17.17 2.88 9.97
CA HIS A 114 17.53 1.47 10.24
C HIS A 114 18.03 0.74 8.97
N LEU A 115 17.78 1.29 7.79
CA LEU A 115 18.22 0.77 6.48
C LEU A 115 19.17 1.75 5.76
N ALA A 116 19.86 2.65 6.47
CA ALA A 116 20.58 3.76 5.89
C ALA A 116 21.57 3.33 4.79
N ASP A 117 22.37 2.28 5.02
CA ASP A 117 23.37 1.79 4.05
C ASP A 117 22.70 1.18 2.80
N ALA A 118 21.62 0.44 2.98
CA ALA A 118 20.86 -0.13 1.86
C ALA A 118 20.18 0.98 1.04
N CYS A 119 19.56 1.95 1.71
CA CYS A 119 19.00 3.15 1.08
C CYS A 119 20.07 3.92 0.30
N ALA A 120 21.23 4.16 0.91
CA ALA A 120 22.35 4.85 0.26
C ALA A 120 22.79 4.14 -1.02
N THR A 121 22.99 2.83 -0.95
CA THR A 121 23.40 2.01 -2.09
C THR A 121 22.37 2.03 -3.21
N LEU A 122 21.09 1.85 -2.89
CA LEU A 122 20.01 1.79 -3.89
C LEU A 122 19.76 3.17 -4.49
N ILE A 123 19.62 4.22 -3.67
CA ILE A 123 19.40 5.60 -4.14
C ILE A 123 20.54 6.03 -5.05
N GLY A 124 21.81 5.77 -4.66
CA GLY A 124 22.98 6.09 -5.48
C GLY A 124 22.91 5.45 -6.86
N LYS A 125 22.56 4.15 -6.95
CA LYS A 125 22.36 3.44 -8.23
C LYS A 125 21.23 4.04 -9.06
N LEU A 126 20.08 4.34 -8.44
CA LEU A 126 18.92 4.90 -9.14
C LEU A 126 19.22 6.31 -9.68
N LEU A 127 19.84 7.16 -8.86
CA LEU A 127 20.21 8.53 -9.28
C LEU A 127 21.28 8.53 -10.38
N ALA A 128 22.20 7.57 -10.40
CA ALA A 128 23.18 7.42 -11.49
C ALA A 128 22.51 6.98 -12.81
N ALA A 129 21.49 6.13 -12.73
CA ALA A 129 20.81 5.56 -13.90
C ALA A 129 19.67 6.44 -14.47
N THR A 130 19.24 7.49 -13.76
CA THR A 130 18.04 8.29 -14.12
C THR A 130 18.36 9.77 -14.08
N SER A 131 17.66 10.58 -14.88
CA SER A 131 17.81 12.06 -14.84
C SER A 131 16.62 12.76 -14.17
N GLY A 132 15.42 12.19 -14.29
CA GLY A 132 14.16 12.78 -13.83
C GLY A 132 13.74 12.41 -12.42
N LEU A 133 14.38 11.44 -11.77
CA LEU A 133 14.09 11.03 -10.40
C LEU A 133 14.51 12.11 -9.41
N ARG A 134 13.62 12.42 -8.46
CA ARG A 134 13.89 13.16 -7.24
C ARG A 134 13.50 12.29 -6.03
N VAL A 135 14.31 12.34 -4.99
CA VAL A 135 14.09 11.60 -3.74
C VAL A 135 13.97 12.58 -2.59
N LEU A 136 12.92 12.43 -1.79
CA LEU A 136 12.74 13.10 -0.50
C LEU A 136 12.74 12.01 0.57
N ALA A 137 13.81 11.95 1.36
CA ALA A 137 13.97 10.97 2.42
C ALA A 137 13.69 11.58 3.79
N THR A 138 13.18 10.79 4.73
CA THR A 138 13.18 11.12 6.16
C THR A 138 14.08 10.15 6.90
N SER A 139 14.87 10.65 7.84
CA SER A 139 15.79 9.84 8.63
C SER A 139 16.18 10.56 9.92
N ARG A 140 16.66 9.82 10.93
CA ARG A 140 17.31 10.43 12.11
C ARG A 140 18.75 10.85 11.82
N GLN A 141 19.36 10.30 10.76
CA GLN A 141 20.74 10.57 10.34
C GLN A 141 20.84 10.75 8.82
N ARG A 142 21.97 11.26 8.34
CA ARG A 142 22.25 11.38 6.91
C ARG A 142 22.36 10.00 6.26
N LEU A 143 22.01 9.90 4.98
CA LEU A 143 22.18 8.67 4.19
C LEU A 143 23.58 8.55 3.58
N SER A 144 24.35 9.63 3.56
CA SER A 144 25.72 9.66 3.02
C SER A 144 25.84 9.32 1.53
N VAL A 145 24.82 9.72 0.74
CA VAL A 145 24.81 9.58 -0.73
C VAL A 145 25.42 10.82 -1.37
N GLU A 146 26.19 10.65 -2.44
CA GLU A 146 26.74 11.77 -3.19
C GLU A 146 25.65 12.69 -3.75
N GLY A 147 25.76 13.99 -3.51
CA GLY A 147 24.73 14.97 -3.90
C GLY A 147 23.54 15.06 -2.94
N GLU A 148 23.60 14.41 -1.78
CA GLU A 148 22.59 14.54 -0.72
C GLU A 148 22.57 15.97 -0.15
N HIS A 149 21.38 16.56 -0.10
CA HIS A 149 21.12 17.81 0.59
C HIS A 149 20.36 17.56 1.88
N LEU A 150 20.96 17.95 3.00
CA LEU A 150 20.36 17.80 4.32
C LEU A 150 19.50 19.01 4.65
N LEU A 151 18.29 18.75 5.11
CA LEU A 151 17.43 19.75 5.73
C LEU A 151 17.13 19.31 7.16
N PRO A 152 17.82 19.88 8.17
CA PRO A 152 17.49 19.63 9.55
C PRO A 152 16.09 20.16 9.87
N VAL A 153 15.22 19.29 10.40
CA VAL A 153 13.90 19.65 10.87
C VAL A 153 14.00 19.93 12.37
N GLU A 154 13.98 21.20 12.71
CA GLU A 154 14.03 21.65 14.09
C GLU A 154 12.64 21.55 14.74
N PRO A 155 12.51 21.56 16.08
CA PRO A 155 11.24 21.73 16.76
C PRO A 155 10.47 22.99 16.27
N LEU A 156 9.18 23.06 16.58
CA LEU A 156 8.37 24.22 16.20
C LEU A 156 8.84 25.49 16.93
N ASP A 157 8.69 26.62 16.27
CA ASP A 157 9.09 27.93 16.79
C ASP A 157 8.41 28.23 18.13
N LEU A 158 9.22 28.66 19.10
CA LEU A 158 8.82 28.99 20.46
C LEU A 158 8.95 30.49 20.73
N PRO A 159 8.11 31.07 21.60
CA PRO A 159 8.26 32.45 22.07
C PRO A 159 9.62 32.66 22.74
N ILE A 160 10.40 33.64 22.26
CA ILE A 160 11.68 34.02 22.83
C ILE A 160 11.45 35.19 23.79
N GLY A 161 11.68 34.95 25.11
CA GLY A 161 11.56 35.97 26.16
C GLY A 161 10.14 36.20 26.72
N SER A 162 10.00 37.04 27.74
CA SER A 162 8.75 37.39 28.44
C SER A 162 7.97 38.54 27.76
N GLY A 163 8.34 38.92 26.54
CA GLY A 163 7.69 39.97 25.78
C GLY A 163 6.72 39.45 24.78
N THR A 164 5.54 40.05 24.69
CA THR A 164 4.59 39.89 23.57
C THR A 164 5.25 40.44 22.31
N SER A 165 6.00 39.60 21.63
CA SER A 165 6.58 39.95 20.32
C SER A 165 5.51 39.77 19.24
N GLU A 166 5.17 40.86 18.60
CA GLU A 166 4.28 40.95 17.45
C GLU A 166 4.80 40.17 16.25
N ARG A 167 4.64 38.83 16.27
CA ARG A 167 4.57 38.09 15.01
C ARG A 167 3.12 38.08 14.57
N ALA A 168 2.82 38.62 13.42
CA ALA A 168 1.47 38.71 12.85
C ALA A 168 0.76 37.34 12.71
N ASP A 169 1.52 36.24 12.73
CA ASP A 169 1.03 34.87 12.51
C ASP A 169 1.08 33.96 13.78
N GLY A 170 1.51 34.46 14.95
CA GLY A 170 1.69 33.66 16.17
C GLY A 170 2.91 32.70 16.11
N TRP A 171 3.08 31.92 17.18
CA TRP A 171 4.13 30.89 17.30
C TRP A 171 3.57 29.53 16.91
N ASP A 172 4.26 28.79 16.05
CA ASP A 172 3.77 27.50 15.52
C ASP A 172 3.49 26.49 16.62
N ALA A 173 4.33 26.40 17.66
CA ALA A 173 4.13 25.52 18.80
C ALA A 173 2.85 25.87 19.60
N VAL A 174 2.62 27.16 19.85
CA VAL A 174 1.43 27.67 20.57
C VAL A 174 0.17 27.44 19.73
N SER A 175 0.28 27.67 18.42
CA SER A 175 -0.83 27.44 17.48
C SER A 175 -1.20 25.97 17.40
N LEU A 176 -0.21 25.05 17.39
CA LEU A 176 -0.44 23.60 17.41
C LEU A 176 -1.12 23.19 18.73
N PHE A 177 -0.61 23.65 19.86
CA PHE A 177 -1.22 23.37 21.16
C PHE A 177 -2.67 23.83 21.21
N ALA A 178 -2.95 25.06 20.76
CA ALA A 178 -4.32 25.63 20.76
C ALA A 178 -5.26 24.82 19.86
N ASP A 179 -4.81 24.40 18.68
CA ASP A 179 -5.59 23.59 17.74
C ASP A 179 -5.94 22.20 18.34
N ARG A 180 -4.96 21.54 18.95
CA ARG A 180 -5.17 20.24 19.60
C ARG A 180 -6.00 20.35 20.88
N ALA A 181 -5.78 21.39 21.67
CA ALA A 181 -6.57 21.67 22.87
C ALA A 181 -8.04 21.92 22.53
N ALA A 182 -8.32 22.69 21.49
CA ALA A 182 -9.70 22.93 21.03
C ALA A 182 -10.39 21.66 20.52
N ALA A 183 -9.63 20.73 19.92
CA ALA A 183 -10.18 19.46 19.45
C ALA A 183 -10.62 18.53 20.60
N VAL A 184 -9.95 18.57 21.74
CA VAL A 184 -10.19 17.65 22.88
C VAL A 184 -10.98 18.27 24.01
N SER A 185 -10.95 19.60 24.14
CA SER A 185 -11.67 20.38 25.18
C SER A 185 -12.60 21.42 24.53
N PRO A 186 -13.87 21.06 24.26
CA PRO A 186 -14.81 21.98 23.65
C PRO A 186 -14.95 23.27 24.49
N GLY A 187 -14.67 24.41 23.89
CA GLY A 187 -14.65 25.71 24.56
C GLY A 187 -13.26 26.24 24.93
N PHE A 188 -12.20 25.44 24.72
CA PHE A 188 -10.85 25.97 24.81
C PHE A 188 -10.59 26.98 23.69
N THR A 189 -10.18 28.19 24.08
CA THR A 189 -9.74 29.23 23.16
C THR A 189 -8.46 29.86 23.69
N LEU A 190 -7.51 30.11 22.81
CA LEU A 190 -6.34 30.89 23.17
C LEU A 190 -6.73 32.35 23.37
N THR A 191 -6.42 32.89 24.53
CA THR A 191 -6.71 34.24 24.92
C THR A 191 -5.48 34.91 25.52
N GLY A 192 -5.43 36.23 25.56
CA GLY A 192 -4.32 36.93 26.23
C GLY A 192 -4.10 36.54 27.68
N ALA A 193 -5.14 36.01 28.38
CA ALA A 193 -5.04 35.54 29.75
C ALA A 193 -4.34 34.19 29.92
N ASN A 194 -4.41 33.28 28.91
CA ASN A 194 -3.84 31.95 28.99
C ASN A 194 -2.63 31.73 28.05
N GLU A 195 -2.38 32.64 27.11
CA GLU A 195 -1.31 32.56 26.14
C GLU A 195 0.09 32.41 26.77
N ALA A 196 0.39 33.17 27.82
CA ALA A 196 1.67 33.06 28.52
C ALA A 196 1.89 31.69 29.17
N LEU A 197 0.84 31.07 29.68
CA LEU A 197 0.89 29.74 30.27
C LEU A 197 1.04 28.66 29.20
N VAL A 198 0.29 28.75 28.09
CA VAL A 198 0.45 27.88 26.94
C VAL A 198 1.86 27.96 26.35
N ALA A 199 2.40 29.18 26.20
CA ALA A 199 3.78 29.39 25.76
C ALA A 199 4.81 28.76 26.71
N THR A 200 4.54 28.78 28.03
CA THR A 200 5.41 28.13 29.02
C THR A 200 5.35 26.60 28.89
N ILE A 201 4.16 26.04 28.70
CA ILE A 201 3.97 24.62 28.44
C ILE A 201 4.72 24.20 27.16
N CYS A 202 4.53 24.92 26.04
CA CYS A 202 5.21 24.64 24.78
C CYS A 202 6.75 24.72 24.92
N ARG A 203 7.28 25.68 25.70
CA ARG A 203 8.72 25.77 25.98
C ARG A 203 9.24 24.57 26.76
N ARG A 204 8.51 24.08 27.76
CA ARG A 204 8.84 22.87 28.52
C ARG A 204 8.84 21.64 27.64
N LEU A 205 7.94 21.58 26.66
CA LEU A 205 7.84 20.53 25.65
C LEU A 205 8.83 20.74 24.49
N GLU A 206 9.73 21.74 24.61
CA GLU A 206 10.80 22.07 23.63
C GLU A 206 10.28 22.30 22.21
N GLY A 207 9.01 22.62 22.03
CA GLY A 207 8.39 22.80 20.72
C GLY A 207 8.23 21.50 19.91
N LEU A 208 8.40 20.33 20.51
CA LEU A 208 8.25 19.05 19.83
C LEU A 208 6.77 18.78 19.53
N PRO A 209 6.37 18.62 18.24
CA PRO A 209 4.97 18.44 17.86
C PRO A 209 4.30 17.26 18.58
N LEU A 210 4.94 16.09 18.61
CA LEU A 210 4.40 14.91 19.29
C LEU A 210 4.19 15.17 20.79
N ALA A 211 5.14 15.82 21.44
CA ALA A 211 5.03 16.15 22.84
C ALA A 211 3.85 17.14 23.10
N ILE A 212 3.69 18.14 22.22
CA ILE A 212 2.58 19.10 22.29
C ILE A 212 1.24 18.39 22.11
N GLU A 213 1.13 17.49 21.14
CA GLU A 213 -0.09 16.71 20.87
C GLU A 213 -0.48 15.84 22.07
N LEU A 214 0.48 15.09 22.64
CA LEU A 214 0.27 14.26 23.82
C LEU A 214 -0.13 15.10 25.06
N ALA A 215 0.50 16.25 25.28
CA ALA A 215 0.18 17.12 26.40
C ALA A 215 -1.21 17.77 26.26
N ALA A 216 -1.60 18.20 25.08
CA ALA A 216 -2.89 18.84 24.84
C ALA A 216 -4.08 17.91 25.15
N VAL A 217 -3.93 16.60 24.97
CA VAL A 217 -4.98 15.60 25.28
C VAL A 217 -5.39 15.65 26.75
N TRP A 218 -4.46 15.95 27.65
CA TRP A 218 -4.72 15.99 29.09
C TRP A 218 -5.61 17.16 29.54
N LEU A 219 -5.87 18.12 28.67
CA LEU A 219 -6.86 19.19 28.95
C LEU A 219 -8.33 18.69 29.04
N ARG A 220 -8.56 17.42 28.76
CA ARG A 220 -9.85 16.76 29.05
C ARG A 220 -10.07 16.55 30.54
N THR A 221 -9.00 16.42 31.32
CA THR A 221 -9.01 16.06 32.74
C THR A 221 -8.27 17.04 33.64
N LEU A 222 -7.36 17.82 33.11
CA LEU A 222 -6.53 18.78 33.85
C LEU A 222 -6.76 20.19 33.33
N SER A 223 -6.68 21.17 34.25
CA SER A 223 -6.55 22.57 33.87
C SER A 223 -5.15 22.87 33.30
N LEU A 224 -5.01 23.99 32.58
CA LEU A 224 -3.71 24.44 32.09
C LEU A 224 -2.67 24.61 33.21
N THR A 225 -3.09 25.09 34.37
CA THR A 225 -2.21 25.31 35.54
C THR A 225 -1.72 23.95 36.07
N GLU A 226 -2.63 23.00 36.30
CA GLU A 226 -2.28 21.67 36.76
C GLU A 226 -1.36 20.93 35.76
N LEU A 227 -1.63 21.05 34.45
CA LEU A 227 -0.78 20.50 33.40
C LEU A 227 0.64 21.09 33.48
N ASN A 228 0.73 22.42 33.59
CA ASN A 228 2.00 23.12 33.70
C ASN A 228 2.81 22.71 34.94
N ASP A 229 2.13 22.60 36.09
CA ASP A 229 2.79 22.24 37.36
C ASP A 229 3.29 20.80 37.34
N ARG A 230 2.51 19.86 36.81
CA ARG A 230 2.92 18.47 36.66
C ARG A 230 4.08 18.28 35.68
N LEU A 231 4.09 19.04 34.61
CA LEU A 231 5.26 19.08 33.70
C LEU A 231 6.50 19.62 34.42
N ALA A 232 6.37 20.65 35.26
CA ALA A 232 7.49 21.22 36.03
C ALA A 232 8.15 20.18 36.96
N ASP A 233 7.34 19.46 37.73
CA ASP A 233 7.83 18.49 38.71
C ASP A 233 8.57 17.33 38.04
N ARG A 234 8.10 16.86 36.89
CA ARG A 234 8.70 15.77 36.15
C ARG A 234 10.03 16.13 35.48
N PHE A 235 10.12 17.29 34.85
CA PHE A 235 11.37 17.75 34.27
C PHE A 235 12.46 17.97 35.33
N ALA A 236 12.07 18.38 36.57
CA ALA A 236 13.02 18.49 37.68
C ALA A 236 13.61 17.13 38.08
N LEU A 237 12.79 16.06 38.14
CA LEU A 237 13.21 14.71 38.51
C LEU A 237 14.12 14.05 37.45
N LEU A 238 13.89 14.29 36.17
CA LEU A 238 14.65 13.69 35.07
C LEU A 238 16.01 14.37 34.86
N THR A 239 16.14 15.66 35.18
CA THR A 239 17.41 16.38 35.13
C THR A 239 18.42 15.82 36.13
N GLU A 240 17.95 15.19 37.21
CA GLU A 240 18.81 14.51 38.20
C GLU A 240 19.21 13.10 37.79
N ALA A 241 18.38 12.36 37.01
CA ALA A 241 18.56 10.93 36.73
C ALA A 241 19.34 10.63 35.41
N THR A 242 19.29 11.48 34.41
CA THR A 242 19.86 11.20 33.07
C THR A 242 20.85 12.27 32.61
N ARG A 243 22.11 12.14 33.05
CA ARG A 243 23.21 13.05 32.62
C ARG A 243 23.81 12.76 31.24
N THR A 244 23.38 11.71 30.52
CA THR A 244 24.03 11.20 29.30
C THR A 244 23.27 11.44 27.99
N ALA A 245 21.98 11.71 28.02
CA ALA A 245 21.18 12.00 26.81
C ALA A 245 21.17 13.50 26.46
N PRO A 246 21.10 13.87 25.15
CA PRO A 246 20.95 15.28 24.75
C PRO A 246 19.68 15.87 25.36
N PRO A 247 19.67 17.14 25.82
CA PRO A 247 18.53 17.77 26.50
C PRO A 247 17.20 17.66 25.73
N ARG A 248 17.26 17.69 24.38
CA ARG A 248 16.09 17.64 23.49
C ARG A 248 15.40 16.25 23.42
N GLN A 249 16.08 15.15 23.76
CA GLN A 249 15.49 13.82 23.88
C GLN A 249 14.81 13.61 25.23
N GLN A 250 15.33 14.23 26.27
CA GLN A 250 14.82 14.10 27.64
C GLN A 250 13.37 14.58 27.78
N GLY A 251 12.99 15.63 27.03
CA GLY A 251 11.62 16.19 27.05
C GLY A 251 10.56 15.22 26.52
N LEU A 252 10.84 14.55 25.39
CA LEU A 252 9.90 13.60 24.79
C LEU A 252 9.80 12.31 25.61
N GLU A 253 10.94 11.73 26.03
CA GLU A 253 10.99 10.55 26.87
C GLU A 253 10.25 10.77 28.19
N ALA A 254 10.44 11.92 28.81
CA ALA A 254 9.74 12.33 30.03
C ALA A 254 8.22 12.36 29.85
N LEU A 255 7.76 12.91 28.75
CA LEU A 255 6.33 13.03 28.48
C LEU A 255 5.70 11.69 28.13
N VAL A 256 6.40 10.86 27.35
CA VAL A 256 5.96 9.50 27.02
C VAL A 256 5.86 8.66 28.29
N ASP A 257 6.89 8.72 29.16
CA ASP A 257 6.87 8.05 30.47
C ASP A 257 5.73 8.59 31.37
N TRP A 258 5.50 9.90 31.38
CA TRP A 258 4.38 10.47 32.10
C TRP A 258 3.03 10.01 31.56
N THR A 259 2.85 9.99 30.23
CA THR A 259 1.63 9.46 29.61
C THR A 259 1.42 7.99 30.01
N TYR A 260 2.50 7.19 29.99
CA TYR A 260 2.45 5.79 30.41
C TYR A 260 2.03 5.64 31.89
N GLN A 261 2.56 6.46 32.80
CA GLN A 261 2.21 6.40 34.21
C GLN A 261 0.77 6.86 34.52
N LEU A 262 0.20 7.68 33.63
CA LEU A 262 -1.21 8.09 33.71
C LEU A 262 -2.17 7.08 33.06
N CYS A 263 -1.64 6.07 32.39
CA CYS A 263 -2.43 4.97 31.90
C CYS A 263 -2.84 4.05 33.07
N LEU A 264 -4.03 3.48 32.95
CA LEU A 264 -4.45 2.40 33.87
C LEU A 264 -3.50 1.20 33.71
N PRO A 265 -3.34 0.36 34.75
CA PRO A 265 -2.47 -0.82 34.67
C PRO A 265 -2.79 -1.75 33.48
N ALA A 266 -4.07 -1.87 33.09
CA ALA A 266 -4.47 -2.62 31.91
C ALA A 266 -4.04 -1.94 30.61
N GLU A 267 -4.11 -0.61 30.52
CA GLU A 267 -3.65 0.16 29.36
C GLU A 267 -2.12 0.11 29.21
N GLN A 268 -1.37 0.17 30.33
CA GLN A 268 0.08 0.01 30.33
C GLN A 268 0.49 -1.35 29.76
N ARG A 269 -0.11 -2.43 30.28
CA ARG A 269 0.14 -3.78 29.78
C ARG A 269 -0.21 -3.94 28.31
N ALA A 270 -1.33 -3.38 27.89
CA ALA A 270 -1.73 -3.42 26.47
C ALA A 270 -0.76 -2.62 25.59
N TRP A 271 -0.34 -1.42 26.00
CA TRP A 271 0.65 -0.63 25.26
C TRP A 271 1.94 -1.43 25.05
N GLU A 272 2.49 -2.04 26.11
CA GLU A 272 3.67 -2.88 26.06
C GLU A 272 3.50 -4.05 25.08
N ARG A 273 2.38 -4.78 25.17
CA ARG A 273 2.10 -5.96 24.35
C ARG A 273 1.82 -5.61 22.89
N LEU A 274 1.11 -4.50 22.63
CA LEU A 274 0.80 -4.03 21.29
C LEU A 274 2.03 -3.46 20.55
N SER A 275 3.14 -3.20 21.24
CA SER A 275 4.40 -2.77 20.62
C SER A 275 5.03 -3.81 19.70
N VAL A 276 4.59 -5.08 19.75
CA VAL A 276 5.08 -6.15 18.86
C VAL A 276 4.54 -6.07 17.45
N PHE A 277 3.45 -5.28 17.23
CA PHE A 277 2.88 -5.13 15.90
C PHE A 277 3.75 -4.24 15.02
N ARG A 278 3.91 -4.64 13.77
CA ARG A 278 4.61 -3.90 12.73
C ARG A 278 3.59 -3.27 11.78
N GLY A 279 3.42 -1.98 11.88
CA GLY A 279 2.34 -1.27 11.20
C GLY A 279 1.02 -1.32 11.97
N GLY A 280 -0.11 -1.23 11.25
CA GLY A 280 -1.42 -1.25 11.89
C GLY A 280 -1.91 -2.67 12.21
N PHE A 281 -2.89 -2.77 13.11
CA PHE A 281 -3.54 -4.03 13.51
C PHE A 281 -5.06 -3.82 13.69
N ASP A 282 -5.83 -4.91 13.60
CA ASP A 282 -7.26 -4.93 13.88
C ASP A 282 -7.58 -5.33 15.33
N LEU A 283 -8.84 -5.16 15.74
CA LEU A 283 -9.28 -5.53 17.08
C LEU A 283 -9.06 -7.03 17.40
N PRO A 284 -9.39 -7.99 16.52
CA PRO A 284 -9.13 -9.40 16.79
C PRO A 284 -7.65 -9.74 17.02
N ALA A 285 -6.73 -9.08 16.31
CA ALA A 285 -5.30 -9.26 16.53
C ALA A 285 -4.86 -8.70 17.89
N ALA A 286 -5.35 -7.51 18.24
CA ALA A 286 -5.09 -6.91 19.55
C ALA A 286 -5.63 -7.77 20.69
N GLU A 287 -6.86 -8.27 20.60
CA GLU A 287 -7.45 -9.18 21.59
C GLU A 287 -6.59 -10.43 21.78
N TYR A 288 -6.19 -11.07 20.69
CA TYR A 288 -5.36 -12.28 20.75
C TYR A 288 -3.99 -12.03 21.41
N VAL A 289 -3.33 -10.93 21.09
CA VAL A 289 -2.02 -10.57 21.64
C VAL A 289 -2.12 -10.09 23.09
N CYS A 290 -3.19 -9.39 23.46
CA CYS A 290 -3.38 -8.87 24.82
C CYS A 290 -3.87 -9.91 25.83
N LEU A 291 -4.45 -11.05 25.40
CA LEU A 291 -4.84 -12.12 26.30
C LEU A 291 -3.61 -12.68 27.06
N THR A 292 -3.74 -12.96 28.35
CA THR A 292 -2.71 -13.60 29.17
C THR A 292 -3.00 -15.10 29.34
N GLU A 293 -1.96 -15.96 29.23
CA GLU A 293 -2.10 -17.38 29.56
C GLU A 293 -2.35 -17.50 31.06
N GLY A 294 -3.47 -18.12 31.46
CA GLY A 294 -3.82 -18.34 32.85
C GLY A 294 -4.97 -17.52 33.40
N SER A 295 -5.55 -16.59 32.65
CA SER A 295 -6.81 -15.94 33.04
C SER A 295 -8.01 -16.87 32.79
N THR A 296 -8.03 -18.02 33.54
CA THR A 296 -9.19 -18.92 33.61
C THR A 296 -10.24 -18.43 34.62
N ASP A 297 -9.89 -17.47 35.43
CA ASP A 297 -10.86 -16.81 36.33
C ASP A 297 -11.53 -15.66 35.56
N GLY A 298 -12.84 -15.84 35.29
CA GLY A 298 -13.71 -14.93 34.55
C GLY A 298 -13.87 -13.51 35.16
N ALA A 299 -12.87 -13.02 35.89
CA ALA A 299 -12.82 -11.70 36.48
C ALA A 299 -11.98 -10.70 35.65
N ASP A 300 -11.09 -11.16 34.75
CA ASP A 300 -10.21 -10.29 33.93
C ASP A 300 -10.50 -10.35 32.41
N ALA A 301 -11.39 -11.21 31.97
CA ALA A 301 -11.74 -11.40 30.54
C ALA A 301 -13.21 -11.00 30.29
N ASP A 302 -13.55 -9.77 30.59
CA ASP A 302 -14.76 -9.18 30.04
C ASP A 302 -14.46 -8.77 28.58
N ASP A 303 -15.23 -9.28 27.60
CA ASP A 303 -15.06 -8.99 26.15
C ASP A 303 -15.10 -7.46 25.84
N GLY A 304 -15.67 -6.67 26.76
CA GLY A 304 -15.57 -5.22 26.73
C GLY A 304 -14.21 -4.65 27.13
N THR A 305 -13.31 -5.44 27.75
CA THR A 305 -12.11 -4.94 28.41
C THR A 305 -11.03 -4.51 27.41
N VAL A 306 -10.71 -5.31 26.38
CA VAL A 306 -9.68 -4.94 25.38
C VAL A 306 -10.13 -3.77 24.53
N LEU A 307 -11.38 -3.76 24.08
CA LEU A 307 -11.94 -2.64 23.34
C LEU A 307 -11.91 -1.33 24.16
N ASN A 308 -12.26 -1.39 25.44
CA ASN A 308 -12.20 -0.24 26.35
C ASN A 308 -10.77 0.24 26.56
N VAL A 309 -9.80 -0.69 26.71
CA VAL A 309 -8.37 -0.39 26.82
C VAL A 309 -7.85 0.28 25.56
N LEU A 310 -8.20 -0.24 24.37
CA LEU A 310 -7.84 0.40 23.09
C LEU A 310 -8.45 1.79 22.97
N ALA A 311 -9.71 1.96 23.38
CA ALA A 311 -10.35 3.27 23.39
C ALA A 311 -9.60 4.24 24.32
N GLY A 312 -9.20 3.79 25.52
CA GLY A 312 -8.40 4.57 26.46
C GLY A 312 -7.03 4.95 25.91
N LEU A 313 -6.36 4.05 25.17
CA LEU A 313 -5.08 4.33 24.50
C LEU A 313 -5.24 5.28 23.31
N VAL A 314 -6.34 5.19 22.56
CA VAL A 314 -6.69 6.16 21.51
C VAL A 314 -6.98 7.53 22.11
N ASP A 315 -7.75 7.56 23.20
CA ASP A 315 -8.06 8.79 23.92
C ASP A 315 -6.81 9.50 24.46
N LYS A 316 -5.74 8.75 24.75
CA LYS A 316 -4.45 9.27 25.22
C LYS A 316 -3.44 9.48 24.08
N SER A 317 -3.88 9.36 22.83
CA SER A 317 -3.05 9.49 21.62
C SER A 317 -1.86 8.53 21.56
N VAL A 318 -1.90 7.42 22.29
CA VAL A 318 -0.93 6.32 22.19
C VAL A 318 -1.20 5.50 20.92
N LEU A 319 -2.48 5.31 20.60
CA LEU A 319 -2.94 4.68 19.38
C LEU A 319 -3.67 5.68 18.50
N VAL A 320 -3.49 5.56 17.20
CA VAL A 320 -4.24 6.30 16.19
C VAL A 320 -5.21 5.33 15.53
N ARG A 321 -6.50 5.70 15.48
CA ARG A 321 -7.49 4.93 14.72
C ARG A 321 -7.44 5.35 13.25
N GLU A 322 -7.12 4.42 12.37
CA GLU A 322 -7.14 4.63 10.93
C GLU A 322 -8.58 4.57 10.37
N ARG A 323 -8.80 5.27 9.25
CA ARG A 323 -10.05 5.09 8.50
C ARG A 323 -10.00 3.75 7.78
N ASP A 324 -11.06 2.96 7.93
CA ASP A 324 -11.22 1.73 7.17
C ASP A 324 -11.34 2.04 5.66
N THR A 325 -10.26 1.78 4.95
CA THR A 325 -10.17 1.99 3.49
C THR A 325 -10.73 0.80 2.70
N TYR A 326 -10.89 -0.36 3.36
CA TYR A 326 -11.24 -1.62 2.71
C TYR A 326 -12.51 -2.29 3.28
N GLY A 327 -13.20 -1.68 4.25
CA GLY A 327 -14.42 -2.22 4.84
C GLY A 327 -14.20 -3.39 5.83
N HIS A 328 -12.99 -3.53 6.40
CA HIS A 328 -12.62 -4.63 7.30
C HIS A 328 -12.75 -4.29 8.80
N GLY A 329 -13.25 -3.11 9.14
CA GLY A 329 -13.40 -2.65 10.51
C GLY A 329 -12.32 -1.64 10.96
N ALA A 330 -12.34 -1.28 12.24
CA ALA A 330 -11.39 -0.33 12.79
C ALA A 330 -9.97 -0.90 12.82
N ARG A 331 -9.01 -0.14 12.30
CA ARG A 331 -7.58 -0.43 12.45
C ARG A 331 -6.94 0.58 13.38
N TYR A 332 -5.94 0.13 14.09
CA TYR A 332 -5.18 0.92 15.06
C TYR A 332 -3.71 0.91 14.64
N HIS A 333 -3.06 2.03 14.84
CA HIS A 333 -1.63 2.19 14.58
C HIS A 333 -0.97 2.86 15.78
N MET A 334 0.20 2.38 16.17
CA MET A 334 1.06 2.99 17.19
C MET A 334 2.22 3.70 16.51
N LEU A 335 2.47 4.95 16.90
CA LEU A 335 3.64 5.67 16.38
C LEU A 335 4.92 4.96 16.83
N GLU A 336 5.93 4.91 15.95
CA GLU A 336 7.18 4.17 16.17
C GLU A 336 7.86 4.52 17.50
N THR A 337 7.96 5.80 17.84
CA THR A 337 8.56 6.23 19.12
C THR A 337 7.79 5.68 20.33
N LEU A 338 6.47 5.54 20.24
CA LEU A 338 5.64 4.96 21.29
C LEU A 338 5.73 3.43 21.33
N ALA A 339 5.91 2.80 20.17
CA ALA A 339 6.17 1.37 20.06
C ALA A 339 7.56 1.01 20.63
N GLU A 340 8.61 1.77 20.31
CA GLU A 340 9.95 1.63 20.88
C GLU A 340 9.91 1.73 22.42
N PHE A 341 9.17 2.70 22.96
CA PHE A 341 9.00 2.86 24.41
C PHE A 341 8.25 1.65 25.02
N GLY A 342 7.15 1.23 24.40
CA GLY A 342 6.38 0.05 24.85
C GLY A 342 7.22 -1.22 24.86
N ALA A 343 8.01 -1.45 23.81
CA ALA A 343 8.93 -2.58 23.71
C ALA A 343 10.03 -2.57 24.80
N ALA A 344 10.59 -1.40 25.08
CA ALA A 344 11.55 -1.25 26.18
C ALA A 344 10.93 -1.60 27.54
N ARG A 345 9.71 -1.11 27.83
CA ARG A 345 8.98 -1.44 29.04
C ARG A 345 8.61 -2.92 29.14
N LEU A 346 8.23 -3.54 28.00
CA LEU A 346 7.97 -4.98 27.92
C LEU A 346 9.22 -5.80 28.28
N ALA A 347 10.39 -5.40 27.78
CA ALA A 347 11.65 -6.04 28.10
C ALA A 347 12.03 -5.91 29.58
N GLU A 348 11.79 -4.76 30.20
CA GLU A 348 12.00 -4.53 31.63
C GLU A 348 11.13 -5.42 32.53
N ARG A 349 9.94 -5.80 32.07
CA ARG A 349 9.02 -6.71 32.84
C ARG A 349 9.45 -8.18 32.82
N GLY A 350 10.36 -8.58 31.93
CA GLY A 350 11.02 -9.90 31.97
C GLY A 350 10.39 -11.00 31.13
N ASP A 351 9.29 -10.76 30.39
CA ASP A 351 8.75 -11.72 29.40
C ASP A 351 8.36 -11.05 28.06
N PRO A 352 9.35 -10.57 27.30
CA PRO A 352 9.08 -10.03 25.96
C PRO A 352 8.71 -11.12 24.94
N ALA A 353 8.99 -12.38 25.22
CA ALA A 353 8.81 -13.47 24.27
C ALA A 353 7.33 -13.88 24.10
N GLU A 354 6.51 -13.75 25.14
CA GLU A 354 5.12 -14.22 25.09
C GLU A 354 4.25 -13.41 24.13
N PRO A 355 4.25 -12.06 24.11
CA PRO A 355 3.51 -11.31 23.11
C PRO A 355 4.01 -11.55 21.68
N VAL A 356 5.31 -11.73 21.49
CA VAL A 356 5.91 -12.08 20.18
C VAL A 356 5.40 -13.45 19.71
N ARG A 357 5.38 -14.47 20.62
CA ARG A 357 4.79 -15.78 20.29
C ARG A 357 3.33 -15.65 19.86
N ARG A 358 2.52 -14.92 20.63
CA ARG A 358 1.10 -14.71 20.29
C ARG A 358 0.92 -14.00 18.95
N HIS A 359 1.69 -12.97 18.70
CA HIS A 359 1.66 -12.27 17.42
C HIS A 359 1.91 -13.24 16.25
N ARG A 360 3.01 -14.00 16.26
CA ARG A 360 3.34 -14.93 15.19
C ARG A 360 2.32 -16.08 15.05
N ASP A 361 1.77 -16.58 16.18
CA ASP A 361 0.76 -17.63 16.18
C ASP A 361 -0.55 -17.15 15.56
N TYR A 362 -0.98 -15.91 15.87
CA TYR A 362 -2.14 -15.29 15.25
C TYR A 362 -2.01 -15.21 13.74
N TYR A 363 -0.88 -14.72 13.23
CA TYR A 363 -0.66 -14.57 11.79
C TYR A 363 -0.44 -15.91 11.08
N ARG A 364 0.11 -16.91 11.73
CA ARG A 364 0.13 -18.28 11.21
C ARG A 364 -1.28 -18.84 11.07
N GLU A 365 -2.12 -18.67 12.08
CA GLU A 365 -3.52 -19.08 12.01
C GLU A 365 -4.31 -18.31 10.94
N LEU A 366 -4.06 -17.01 10.80
CA LEU A 366 -4.64 -16.20 9.73
C LEU A 366 -4.27 -16.76 8.33
N ALA A 367 -3.00 -17.11 8.10
CA ALA A 367 -2.54 -17.74 6.87
C ALA A 367 -3.17 -19.13 6.65
N ARG A 368 -3.41 -19.90 7.73
CA ARG A 368 -4.08 -21.19 7.67
C ARG A 368 -5.57 -21.03 7.27
N ARG A 369 -6.27 -20.09 7.88
CA ARG A 369 -7.66 -19.77 7.54
C ARG A 369 -7.80 -19.30 6.09
N PHE A 370 -6.89 -18.46 5.61
CA PHE A 370 -6.86 -18.05 4.22
C PHE A 370 -6.81 -19.26 3.27
N THR A 371 -6.05 -20.30 3.58
CA THR A 371 -5.94 -21.50 2.74
C THR A 371 -7.29 -22.21 2.56
N THR A 372 -8.16 -22.20 3.55
CA THR A 372 -9.50 -22.81 3.49
C THR A 372 -10.53 -21.91 2.84
N GLU A 373 -10.42 -20.58 3.01
CA GLU A 373 -11.44 -19.63 2.56
C GLU A 373 -11.10 -18.94 1.21
N LYS A 374 -9.89 -19.10 0.68
CA LYS A 374 -9.43 -18.50 -0.59
C LYS A 374 -10.22 -18.99 -1.83
N ILE A 375 -10.97 -20.07 -1.71
CA ILE A 375 -11.74 -20.69 -2.79
C ILE A 375 -13.24 -20.35 -2.64
N THR A 376 -13.54 -19.15 -2.19
CA THR A 376 -14.92 -18.66 -2.00
C THR A 376 -15.07 -17.29 -2.65
N ALA A 377 -16.32 -16.79 -2.71
CA ALA A 377 -16.61 -15.43 -3.15
C ALA A 377 -15.84 -14.35 -2.35
N ARG A 378 -15.42 -14.68 -1.12
CA ARG A 378 -14.66 -13.76 -0.24
C ARG A 378 -13.16 -13.68 -0.52
N GLN A 379 -12.68 -14.33 -1.58
CA GLN A 379 -11.26 -14.35 -1.95
C GLN A 379 -10.62 -12.96 -2.01
N GLN A 380 -11.31 -11.98 -2.60
CA GLN A 380 -10.79 -10.59 -2.69
C GLN A 380 -10.71 -9.91 -1.32
N GLU A 381 -11.69 -10.10 -0.46
CA GLU A 381 -11.65 -9.59 0.92
C GLU A 381 -10.44 -10.15 1.66
N TRP A 382 -10.18 -11.44 1.53
CA TRP A 382 -9.01 -12.10 2.13
C TRP A 382 -7.70 -11.56 1.58
N ILE A 383 -7.58 -11.38 0.27
CA ILE A 383 -6.35 -10.81 -0.32
C ILE A 383 -6.15 -9.38 0.19
N ALA A 384 -7.19 -8.55 0.22
CA ALA A 384 -7.11 -7.18 0.74
C ALA A 384 -6.74 -7.16 2.24
N ARG A 385 -7.30 -8.06 3.04
CA ARG A 385 -6.95 -8.22 4.45
C ARG A 385 -5.48 -8.58 4.63
N LEU A 386 -4.97 -9.58 3.89
CA LEU A 386 -3.56 -9.97 3.97
C LEU A 386 -2.63 -8.86 3.49
N GLN A 387 -3.05 -8.03 2.52
CA GLN A 387 -2.31 -6.84 2.10
C GLN A 387 -2.22 -5.81 3.22
N SER A 388 -3.29 -5.57 3.97
CA SER A 388 -3.26 -4.66 5.11
C SER A 388 -2.43 -5.20 6.29
N GLU A 389 -2.29 -6.52 6.40
CA GLU A 389 -1.49 -7.21 7.42
C GLU A 389 -0.06 -7.55 6.98
N HIS A 390 0.38 -7.09 5.81
CA HIS A 390 1.62 -7.53 5.17
C HIS A 390 2.86 -7.32 6.05
N ALA A 391 2.95 -6.17 6.75
CA ALA A 391 4.04 -5.90 7.68
C ALA A 391 4.08 -6.90 8.86
N ASN A 392 2.92 -7.23 9.41
CA ASN A 392 2.78 -8.19 10.48
C ASN A 392 3.07 -9.64 10.02
N LEU A 393 2.66 -9.99 8.79
CA LEU A 393 3.00 -11.30 8.19
C LEU A 393 4.51 -11.46 8.03
N ARG A 394 5.22 -10.41 7.62
CA ARG A 394 6.69 -10.38 7.58
C ARG A 394 7.30 -10.61 8.95
N GLY A 395 6.85 -9.83 9.95
CA GLY A 395 7.32 -9.97 11.33
C GLY A 395 7.08 -11.37 11.92
N ALA A 396 5.94 -11.99 11.61
CA ALA A 396 5.63 -13.34 12.04
C ALA A 396 6.53 -14.39 11.36
N LEU A 397 6.78 -14.27 10.06
CA LEU A 397 7.70 -15.15 9.32
C LEU A 397 9.14 -15.03 9.85
N GLU A 398 9.61 -13.80 10.14
CA GLU A 398 10.91 -13.53 10.74
C GLU A 398 11.03 -14.24 12.09
N SER A 399 10.07 -14.02 12.99
CA SER A 399 10.03 -14.64 14.31
C SER A 399 10.00 -16.18 14.23
N TRP A 400 9.28 -16.77 13.28
CA TRP A 400 9.27 -18.20 13.07
C TRP A 400 10.61 -18.75 12.54
N LEU A 401 11.36 -17.96 11.75
CA LEU A 401 12.69 -18.35 11.28
C LEU A 401 13.75 -18.40 12.39
N GLU A 402 13.56 -17.71 13.50
CA GLU A 402 14.44 -17.75 14.67
C GLU A 402 14.23 -19.01 15.52
N GLU A 403 13.07 -19.66 15.39
CA GLU A 403 12.75 -20.87 16.15
C GLU A 403 13.55 -22.11 15.69
N PRO A 404 13.86 -23.03 16.61
CA PRO A 404 14.56 -24.28 16.27
C PRO A 404 13.76 -25.16 15.29
N ASP A 405 12.43 -25.25 15.45
CA ASP A 405 11.55 -26.02 14.54
C ASP A 405 11.12 -25.16 13.33
N PRO A 406 11.57 -25.49 12.12
CA PRO A 406 11.23 -24.72 10.92
C PRO A 406 9.83 -25.01 10.36
N ARG A 407 9.12 -26.05 10.85
CA ARG A 407 7.83 -26.46 10.27
C ARG A 407 6.75 -25.38 10.31
N PRO A 408 6.57 -24.59 11.39
CA PRO A 408 5.59 -23.49 11.36
C PRO A 408 5.90 -22.40 10.34
N ALA A 409 7.18 -22.07 10.11
CA ALA A 409 7.59 -21.13 9.07
C ALA A 409 7.30 -21.68 7.67
N LEU A 410 7.60 -22.96 7.42
CA LEU A 410 7.28 -23.64 6.16
C LEU A 410 5.77 -23.68 5.89
N GLU A 411 4.97 -24.01 6.92
CA GLU A 411 3.50 -23.99 6.85
C GLU A 411 2.98 -22.60 6.46
N MET A 412 3.41 -21.58 7.18
CA MET A 412 2.94 -20.20 6.97
C MET A 412 3.30 -19.69 5.58
N ALA A 413 4.57 -19.83 5.17
CA ALA A 413 5.04 -19.38 3.86
C ALA A 413 4.32 -20.11 2.71
N GLY A 414 4.11 -21.42 2.85
CA GLY A 414 3.38 -22.24 1.88
C GLY A 414 1.89 -21.88 1.79
N ASN A 415 1.23 -21.63 2.92
CA ASN A 415 -0.17 -21.25 2.98
C ASN A 415 -0.44 -19.90 2.28
N LEU A 416 0.52 -19.01 2.26
CA LEU A 416 0.44 -17.70 1.60
C LEU A 416 0.66 -17.78 0.07
N SER A 417 0.84 -18.96 -0.54
CA SER A 417 1.16 -19.12 -1.97
C SER A 417 0.23 -18.33 -2.91
N THR A 418 -1.09 -18.43 -2.70
CA THR A 418 -2.07 -17.69 -3.52
C THR A 418 -2.00 -16.18 -3.27
N PHE A 419 -1.69 -15.74 -2.04
CA PHE A 419 -1.46 -14.34 -1.73
C PHE A 419 -0.22 -13.80 -2.46
N TRP A 420 0.87 -14.57 -2.49
CA TRP A 420 2.07 -14.19 -3.25
C TRP A 420 1.77 -13.99 -4.74
N ILE A 421 0.96 -14.89 -5.34
CA ILE A 421 0.63 -14.83 -6.77
C ILE A 421 -0.42 -13.74 -7.06
N ALA A 422 -1.60 -13.84 -6.46
CA ALA A 422 -2.73 -12.97 -6.76
C ALA A 422 -2.57 -11.56 -6.16
N GLY A 423 -1.89 -11.42 -5.01
CA GLY A 423 -1.57 -10.16 -4.36
C GLY A 423 -0.41 -9.40 -5.03
N GLY A 424 0.37 -10.04 -5.92
CA GLY A 424 1.48 -9.43 -6.65
C GLY A 424 2.77 -9.34 -5.86
N HIS A 425 3.02 -10.29 -4.96
CA HIS A 425 4.21 -10.37 -4.09
C HIS A 425 5.08 -11.59 -4.43
N LEU A 426 5.16 -11.97 -5.71
CA LEU A 426 5.83 -13.22 -6.15
C LEU A 426 7.32 -13.28 -5.79
N VAL A 427 8.08 -12.21 -6.00
CA VAL A 427 9.53 -12.19 -5.70
C VAL A 427 9.75 -12.23 -4.20
N GLU A 428 8.98 -11.48 -3.44
CA GLU A 428 9.04 -11.53 -1.99
C GLU A 428 8.66 -12.92 -1.45
N GLY A 429 7.54 -13.47 -1.93
CA GLY A 429 7.12 -14.83 -1.58
C GLY A 429 8.17 -15.88 -1.93
N GLY A 430 8.82 -15.73 -3.10
CA GLY A 430 9.95 -16.58 -3.50
C GLY A 430 11.12 -16.51 -2.51
N ARG A 431 11.50 -15.31 -2.07
CA ARG A 431 12.58 -15.12 -1.06
C ARG A 431 12.21 -15.73 0.30
N TRP A 432 10.99 -15.53 0.78
CA TRP A 432 10.52 -16.17 2.01
C TRP A 432 10.57 -17.68 1.91
N LEU A 433 10.08 -18.25 0.79
CA LEU A 433 10.13 -19.68 0.53
C LEU A 433 11.57 -20.21 0.44
N ASP A 434 12.49 -19.45 -0.16
CA ASP A 434 13.91 -19.82 -0.18
C ASP A 434 14.53 -19.84 1.21
N ARG A 435 14.23 -18.84 2.05
CA ARG A 435 14.73 -18.77 3.43
C ARG A 435 14.21 -19.91 4.29
N VAL A 436 12.90 -20.21 4.24
CA VAL A 436 12.32 -21.29 5.06
C VAL A 436 12.76 -22.68 4.56
N LEU A 437 12.92 -22.87 3.23
CA LEU A 437 13.39 -24.12 2.64
C LEU A 437 14.88 -24.37 2.85
N ALA A 438 15.67 -23.32 3.10
CA ALA A 438 17.09 -23.46 3.47
C ALA A 438 17.28 -24.09 4.86
N ARG A 439 16.25 -24.08 5.74
CA ARG A 439 16.26 -24.76 7.01
C ARG A 439 15.98 -26.26 6.81
N ASP A 440 16.77 -27.10 7.45
CA ASP A 440 16.54 -28.55 7.42
C ASP A 440 15.39 -28.93 8.37
N SER A 441 14.40 -29.62 7.84
CA SER A 441 13.23 -30.08 8.62
C SER A 441 12.92 -31.56 8.37
N GLY A 442 13.69 -32.19 7.48
CA GLY A 442 13.35 -33.53 6.99
C GLY A 442 12.05 -33.55 6.14
N PRO A 443 11.61 -34.73 5.71
CA PRO A 443 10.36 -34.89 4.96
C PRO A 443 9.15 -34.57 5.84
N SER A 444 8.35 -33.57 5.41
CA SER A 444 7.11 -33.19 6.10
C SER A 444 6.08 -32.60 5.13
N ARG A 445 4.80 -32.56 5.56
CA ARG A 445 3.72 -31.95 4.75
C ARG A 445 3.95 -30.45 4.55
N GLU A 446 4.45 -29.77 5.56
CA GLU A 446 4.75 -28.34 5.54
C GLU A 446 5.86 -28.05 4.51
N ARG A 447 6.91 -28.89 4.48
CA ARG A 447 7.99 -28.77 3.50
C ARG A 447 7.50 -29.07 2.06
N ALA A 448 6.66 -30.08 1.88
CA ALA A 448 6.03 -30.37 0.60
C ALA A 448 5.21 -29.18 0.09
N ARG A 449 4.41 -28.55 0.95
CA ARG A 449 3.60 -27.39 0.62
C ARG A 449 4.47 -26.16 0.29
N ALA A 450 5.54 -25.93 1.04
CA ALA A 450 6.48 -24.84 0.75
C ALA A 450 7.20 -25.05 -0.59
N LEU A 451 7.59 -26.29 -0.92
CA LEU A 451 8.16 -26.65 -2.22
C LEU A 451 7.17 -26.45 -3.37
N HIS A 452 5.91 -26.86 -3.19
CA HIS A 452 4.84 -26.61 -4.14
C HIS A 452 4.69 -25.10 -4.43
N ALA A 453 4.58 -24.26 -3.39
CA ALA A 453 4.49 -22.83 -3.52
C ALA A 453 5.72 -22.22 -4.22
N SER A 454 6.93 -22.68 -3.89
CA SER A 454 8.19 -22.22 -4.47
C SER A 454 8.30 -22.59 -5.96
N LEU A 455 7.88 -23.78 -6.35
CA LEU A 455 7.89 -24.22 -7.75
C LEU A 455 6.87 -23.43 -8.58
N LEU A 456 5.67 -23.20 -8.05
CA LEU A 456 4.67 -22.36 -8.72
C LEU A 456 5.18 -20.91 -8.87
N ALA A 457 5.71 -20.31 -7.82
CA ALA A 457 6.28 -18.95 -7.89
C ALA A 457 7.40 -18.87 -8.93
N SER A 458 8.32 -19.85 -8.94
CA SER A 458 9.39 -19.94 -9.93
C SER A 458 8.86 -20.09 -11.36
N THR A 459 7.78 -20.85 -11.53
CA THR A 459 7.10 -21.03 -12.83
C THR A 459 6.52 -19.70 -13.33
N TRP A 460 5.81 -18.97 -12.48
CA TRP A 460 5.23 -17.66 -12.83
C TRP A 460 6.31 -16.60 -13.10
N LEU A 461 7.43 -16.64 -12.40
CA LEU A 461 8.57 -15.73 -12.61
C LEU A 461 9.45 -16.13 -13.80
N GLY A 462 9.27 -17.32 -14.38
CA GLY A 462 10.14 -17.85 -15.41
C GLY A 462 11.55 -18.23 -14.92
N VAL A 463 11.74 -18.38 -13.60
CA VAL A 463 13.03 -18.69 -12.97
C VAL A 463 13.32 -20.19 -13.06
N ARG A 464 14.36 -20.57 -13.81
CA ARG A 464 14.76 -21.98 -14.00
C ARG A 464 15.85 -22.46 -13.03
N LYS A 465 16.57 -21.54 -12.40
CA LYS A 465 17.67 -21.88 -11.48
C LYS A 465 17.12 -22.59 -10.24
N GLY A 466 17.64 -23.75 -9.91
CA GLY A 466 17.23 -24.54 -8.73
C GLY A 466 15.92 -25.34 -8.90
N PHE A 467 15.11 -25.06 -9.93
CA PHE A 467 13.81 -25.70 -10.16
C PHE A 467 13.87 -27.23 -10.15
N GLY A 468 14.77 -27.84 -10.94
CA GLY A 468 14.91 -29.30 -11.03
C GLY A 468 15.31 -29.95 -9.70
N GLY A 469 16.11 -29.28 -8.88
CA GLY A 469 16.47 -29.73 -7.55
C GLY A 469 15.26 -29.79 -6.61
N ARG A 470 14.48 -28.70 -6.54
CA ARG A 470 13.25 -28.62 -5.73
C ARG A 470 12.19 -29.63 -6.15
N LEU A 471 12.04 -29.84 -7.47
CA LEU A 471 11.08 -30.82 -7.97
C LEU A 471 11.49 -32.26 -7.60
N ARG A 472 12.79 -32.61 -7.67
CA ARG A 472 13.26 -33.93 -7.21
C ARG A 472 13.03 -34.11 -5.70
N GLU A 473 13.30 -33.08 -4.91
CA GLU A 473 13.05 -33.10 -3.49
C GLU A 473 11.56 -33.30 -3.17
N TYR A 474 10.67 -32.55 -3.87
CA TYR A 474 9.24 -32.68 -3.69
C TYR A 474 8.74 -34.10 -4.00
N ARG A 475 9.19 -34.70 -5.11
CA ARG A 475 8.90 -36.10 -5.46
C ARG A 475 9.38 -37.08 -4.38
N SER A 476 10.55 -36.85 -3.82
CA SER A 476 11.10 -37.69 -2.76
C SER A 476 10.25 -37.60 -1.49
N ILE A 477 9.82 -36.41 -1.13
CA ILE A 477 8.96 -36.19 0.04
C ILE A 477 7.57 -36.82 -0.19
N ALA A 478 6.95 -36.62 -1.35
CA ALA A 478 5.67 -37.23 -1.70
C ALA A 478 5.71 -38.76 -1.58
N ALA A 479 6.75 -39.39 -2.18
CA ALA A 479 6.97 -40.82 -2.09
C ALA A 479 7.18 -41.33 -0.64
N HIS A 480 7.79 -40.50 0.23
CA HIS A 480 8.00 -40.83 1.64
C HIS A 480 6.72 -40.74 2.45
N LEU A 481 5.92 -39.67 2.25
CA LEU A 481 4.72 -39.40 3.02
C LEU A 481 3.55 -40.30 2.61
N ARG A 482 3.51 -40.76 1.37
CA ARG A 482 2.44 -41.59 0.80
C ARG A 482 1.05 -41.02 1.06
N ASP A 483 0.93 -39.68 0.90
CA ASP A 483 -0.31 -38.94 1.06
C ASP A 483 -0.90 -38.65 -0.31
N PRO A 484 -2.07 -39.25 -0.67
CA PRO A 484 -2.67 -39.04 -1.98
C PRO A 484 -2.95 -37.57 -2.30
N ALA A 485 -3.17 -36.74 -1.31
CA ALA A 485 -3.37 -35.32 -1.50
C ALA A 485 -2.10 -34.59 -1.96
N ILE A 486 -0.96 -34.98 -1.42
CA ILE A 486 0.35 -34.45 -1.82
C ILE A 486 0.72 -34.96 -3.22
N ASP A 487 0.37 -36.19 -3.55
CA ASP A 487 0.60 -36.76 -4.89
C ASP A 487 -0.19 -35.98 -5.96
N VAL A 488 -1.47 -35.67 -5.70
CA VAL A 488 -2.29 -34.81 -6.59
C VAL A 488 -1.68 -33.40 -6.70
N GLU A 489 -1.30 -32.78 -5.59
CA GLU A 489 -0.67 -31.44 -5.59
C GLU A 489 0.65 -31.46 -6.39
N LEU A 490 1.43 -32.53 -6.32
CA LEU A 490 2.66 -32.71 -7.11
C LEU A 490 2.34 -32.81 -8.61
N LEU A 491 1.35 -33.64 -9.01
CA LEU A 491 0.92 -33.75 -10.40
C LEU A 491 0.48 -32.42 -10.98
N VAL A 492 -0.33 -31.64 -10.23
CA VAL A 492 -0.75 -30.30 -10.63
C VAL A 492 0.46 -29.36 -10.81
N CYS A 493 1.37 -29.35 -9.84
CA CYS A 493 2.58 -28.51 -9.89
C CYS A 493 3.44 -28.86 -11.12
N GLU A 494 3.63 -30.14 -11.40
CA GLU A 494 4.37 -30.60 -12.57
C GLU A 494 3.64 -30.27 -13.87
N GLY A 495 2.34 -30.52 -13.96
CA GLY A 495 1.53 -30.24 -15.13
C GLY A 495 1.54 -28.76 -15.49
N VAL A 496 1.28 -27.88 -14.51
CA VAL A 496 1.35 -26.42 -14.70
C VAL A 496 2.77 -26.00 -15.14
N SER A 497 3.80 -26.52 -14.48
CA SER A 497 5.17 -26.19 -14.82
C SER A 497 5.57 -26.66 -16.22
N ARG A 498 5.12 -27.84 -16.65
CA ARG A 498 5.35 -28.38 -18.01
C ARG A 498 4.69 -27.52 -19.08
N TYR A 499 3.47 -27.06 -18.82
CA TYR A 499 2.80 -26.14 -19.72
C TYR A 499 3.66 -24.88 -19.97
N PHE A 500 4.13 -24.23 -18.92
CA PHE A 500 4.98 -23.04 -19.04
C PHE A 500 6.39 -23.31 -19.60
N LEU A 501 6.86 -24.55 -19.51
CA LEU A 501 8.13 -24.97 -20.14
C LEU A 501 7.99 -25.28 -21.63
N GLY A 502 6.77 -25.20 -22.19
CA GLY A 502 6.50 -25.38 -23.60
C GLY A 502 6.16 -26.83 -24.00
N ASP A 503 5.76 -27.68 -23.06
CA ASP A 503 5.31 -29.04 -23.29
C ASP A 503 3.83 -29.22 -22.90
N PRO A 504 2.90 -28.67 -23.70
CA PRO A 504 1.45 -28.71 -23.38
C PRO A 504 0.87 -30.12 -23.45
N ARG A 505 1.45 -31.04 -24.21
CA ARG A 505 0.97 -32.44 -24.30
C ARG A 505 1.20 -33.15 -22.96
N TRP A 506 2.45 -33.13 -22.48
CA TRP A 506 2.76 -33.75 -21.19
C TRP A 506 2.06 -33.04 -20.03
N ALA A 507 1.87 -31.73 -20.10
CA ALA A 507 1.04 -31.01 -19.15
C ALA A 507 -0.39 -31.54 -19.10
N GLY A 508 -1.01 -31.79 -20.27
CA GLY A 508 -2.35 -32.39 -20.36
C GLY A 508 -2.43 -33.75 -19.68
N GLU A 509 -1.53 -34.68 -20.02
CA GLU A 509 -1.48 -36.03 -19.43
C GLU A 509 -1.35 -36.01 -17.89
N LEU A 510 -0.50 -35.13 -17.35
CA LEU A 510 -0.32 -34.98 -15.89
C LEU A 510 -1.56 -34.38 -15.22
N LEU A 511 -2.21 -33.42 -15.86
CA LEU A 511 -3.42 -32.77 -15.31
C LEU A 511 -4.65 -33.69 -15.40
N GLU A 512 -4.78 -34.50 -16.44
CA GLU A 512 -5.80 -35.55 -16.52
C GLU A 512 -5.65 -36.56 -15.39
N LYS A 513 -4.44 -37.06 -15.19
CA LYS A 513 -4.13 -37.94 -14.06
C LYS A 513 -4.43 -37.29 -12.72
N ALA A 514 -4.04 -36.02 -12.54
CA ALA A 514 -4.36 -35.27 -11.32
C ALA A 514 -5.87 -35.14 -11.08
N GLN A 515 -6.67 -34.96 -12.15
CA GLN A 515 -8.13 -34.91 -12.07
C GLN A 515 -8.72 -36.26 -11.61
N GLU A 516 -8.26 -37.37 -12.18
CA GLU A 516 -8.70 -38.72 -11.81
C GLU A 516 -8.39 -39.05 -10.34
N GLU A 517 -7.15 -38.80 -9.90
CA GLU A 517 -6.71 -39.05 -8.52
C GLU A 517 -7.44 -38.10 -7.52
N CYS A 518 -7.70 -36.84 -7.92
CA CYS A 518 -8.44 -35.89 -7.08
C CYS A 518 -9.89 -36.37 -6.87
N ALA A 519 -10.55 -36.85 -7.90
CA ALA A 519 -11.90 -37.38 -7.78
C ALA A 519 -11.95 -38.62 -6.83
N ALA A 520 -10.92 -39.46 -6.86
CA ALA A 520 -10.84 -40.64 -5.99
C ALA A 520 -10.70 -40.31 -4.50
N ILE A 521 -10.08 -39.16 -4.16
CA ILE A 521 -9.87 -38.71 -2.76
C ILE A 521 -10.96 -37.72 -2.25
N GLY A 522 -11.96 -37.38 -3.09
CA GLY A 522 -13.08 -36.51 -2.70
C GLY A 522 -12.66 -35.06 -2.34
N LYS A 523 -11.60 -34.53 -2.94
CA LYS A 523 -11.15 -33.15 -2.72
C LYS A 523 -11.71 -32.21 -3.77
N ASP A 524 -12.67 -31.36 -3.39
CA ASP A 524 -13.39 -30.45 -4.29
C ASP A 524 -12.57 -29.19 -4.68
N ALA A 525 -11.53 -28.85 -3.95
CA ALA A 525 -10.84 -27.57 -4.10
C ALA A 525 -9.76 -27.53 -5.20
N LEU A 526 -9.05 -28.64 -5.45
CA LEU A 526 -8.00 -28.73 -6.47
C LEU A 526 -8.53 -28.69 -7.93
N PRO A 527 -9.74 -29.18 -8.27
CA PRO A 527 -10.26 -29.19 -9.62
C PRO A 527 -10.33 -27.84 -10.33
N LEU A 528 -10.56 -26.73 -9.60
CA LEU A 528 -10.67 -25.38 -10.19
C LEU A 528 -9.44 -25.01 -11.02
N GLN A 529 -8.26 -25.30 -10.52
CA GLN A 529 -7.00 -25.00 -11.20
C GLN A 529 -6.68 -26.04 -12.30
N ILE A 530 -6.93 -27.33 -12.01
CA ILE A 530 -6.68 -28.44 -12.92
C ILE A 530 -7.43 -28.24 -14.24
N LEU A 531 -8.76 -28.06 -14.17
CA LEU A 531 -9.60 -27.91 -15.36
C LEU A 531 -9.22 -26.69 -16.21
N SER A 532 -8.87 -25.57 -15.58
CA SER A 532 -8.45 -24.37 -16.30
C SER A 532 -7.16 -24.59 -17.09
N TYR A 533 -6.14 -25.21 -16.48
CA TYR A 533 -4.88 -25.49 -17.16
C TYR A 533 -4.99 -26.63 -18.16
N LEU A 534 -5.83 -27.62 -17.90
CA LEU A 534 -6.13 -28.69 -18.87
C LEU A 534 -6.79 -28.12 -20.13
N ALA A 535 -7.81 -27.27 -19.97
CA ALA A 535 -8.45 -26.58 -21.08
C ALA A 535 -7.46 -25.70 -21.87
N LEU A 536 -6.53 -25.04 -21.16
CA LEU A 536 -5.49 -24.22 -21.77
C LEU A 536 -4.47 -25.06 -22.55
N ALA A 537 -4.05 -26.21 -22.03
CA ALA A 537 -3.19 -27.16 -22.73
C ALA A 537 -3.85 -27.68 -24.01
N ARG A 538 -5.11 -28.12 -23.93
CA ARG A 538 -5.92 -28.55 -25.08
C ARG A 538 -6.13 -27.44 -26.11
N PHE A 539 -6.35 -26.19 -25.65
CA PHE A 539 -6.41 -25.04 -26.54
C PHE A 539 -5.10 -24.87 -27.32
N VAL A 540 -3.94 -24.93 -26.70
CA VAL A 540 -2.65 -24.79 -27.38
C VAL A 540 -2.41 -25.93 -28.38
N LEU A 541 -2.79 -27.16 -28.04
CA LEU A 541 -2.70 -28.34 -28.91
C LEU A 541 -3.72 -28.32 -30.07
N GLY A 542 -4.73 -27.45 -30.00
CA GLY A 542 -5.78 -27.41 -31.03
C GLY A 542 -6.84 -28.47 -30.91
N GLU A 543 -6.99 -29.08 -29.74
CA GLU A 543 -7.96 -30.13 -29.48
C GLU A 543 -9.40 -29.59 -29.47
N PRO A 544 -10.37 -30.37 -30.01
CA PRO A 544 -11.75 -29.89 -30.19
C PRO A 544 -12.54 -29.74 -28.89
N ASP A 545 -12.15 -30.43 -27.83
CA ASP A 545 -12.80 -30.46 -26.52
C ASP A 545 -12.27 -29.41 -25.53
N ALA A 546 -11.35 -28.53 -25.98
CA ALA A 546 -10.85 -27.42 -25.17
C ALA A 546 -11.97 -26.49 -24.63
N GLU A 547 -13.02 -26.23 -25.42
CA GLU A 547 -14.16 -25.42 -25.00
C GLU A 547 -14.98 -26.14 -23.92
N ALA A 548 -15.28 -27.43 -24.09
CA ALA A 548 -16.04 -28.21 -23.12
C ALA A 548 -15.29 -28.27 -21.76
N ALA A 549 -13.98 -28.47 -21.77
CA ALA A 549 -13.17 -28.45 -20.55
C ALA A 549 -13.19 -27.07 -19.87
N ALA A 550 -13.13 -25.97 -20.63
CA ALA A 550 -13.20 -24.62 -20.10
C ALA A 550 -14.61 -24.29 -19.52
N GLU A 551 -15.68 -24.77 -20.17
CA GLU A 551 -17.06 -24.64 -19.64
C GLU A 551 -17.23 -25.39 -18.31
N GLN A 552 -16.63 -26.58 -18.19
CA GLN A 552 -16.60 -27.32 -16.93
C GLN A 552 -15.85 -26.54 -15.83
N ALA A 553 -14.72 -25.90 -16.17
CA ALA A 553 -13.98 -25.08 -15.23
C ALA A 553 -14.82 -23.88 -14.73
N VAL A 554 -15.55 -23.21 -15.63
CA VAL A 554 -16.45 -22.09 -15.25
C VAL A 554 -17.61 -22.58 -14.40
N ALA A 555 -18.23 -23.71 -14.75
CA ALA A 555 -19.33 -24.30 -13.96
C ALA A 555 -18.86 -24.70 -12.56
N LEU A 556 -17.65 -25.23 -12.44
CA LEU A 556 -17.07 -25.59 -11.15
C LEU A 556 -16.75 -24.35 -10.30
N CYS A 557 -16.26 -23.27 -10.92
CA CYS A 557 -16.10 -21.98 -10.20
C CYS A 557 -17.45 -21.48 -9.67
N ALA A 558 -18.53 -21.60 -10.44
CA ALA A 558 -19.87 -21.20 -10.02
C ALA A 558 -20.37 -21.99 -8.81
N SER A 559 -20.11 -23.30 -8.74
CA SER A 559 -20.48 -24.14 -7.59
C SER A 559 -19.73 -23.77 -6.29
N HIS A 560 -18.58 -23.07 -6.40
CA HIS A 560 -17.79 -22.58 -5.28
C HIS A 560 -18.02 -21.08 -4.99
N GLY A 561 -19.09 -20.48 -5.53
CA GLY A 561 -19.41 -19.06 -5.30
C GLY A 561 -18.57 -18.09 -6.13
N ASN A 562 -18.01 -18.53 -7.25
CA ASN A 562 -17.21 -17.72 -8.19
C ASN A 562 -15.99 -17.03 -7.54
N PRO A 563 -15.03 -17.78 -6.98
CA PRO A 563 -13.81 -17.15 -6.44
C PRO A 563 -13.10 -16.36 -7.55
N PRO A 564 -12.94 -15.04 -7.41
CA PRO A 564 -12.67 -14.13 -8.54
C PRO A 564 -11.43 -14.47 -9.36
N TRP A 565 -10.32 -14.85 -8.69
CA TRP A 565 -9.08 -15.17 -9.39
C TRP A 565 -9.17 -16.44 -10.25
N TYR A 566 -9.79 -17.51 -9.69
CA TYR A 566 -9.99 -18.78 -10.42
C TYR A 566 -11.03 -18.62 -11.53
N THR A 567 -12.13 -17.91 -11.25
CA THR A 567 -13.18 -17.62 -12.24
C THR A 567 -12.61 -16.81 -13.40
N ALA A 568 -11.78 -15.82 -13.13
CA ALA A 568 -11.12 -15.01 -14.17
C ALA A 568 -10.22 -15.87 -15.07
N LEU A 569 -9.50 -16.85 -14.50
CA LEU A 569 -8.68 -17.79 -15.28
C LEU A 569 -9.57 -18.66 -16.17
N ALA A 570 -10.61 -19.28 -15.62
CA ALA A 570 -11.51 -20.16 -16.35
C ALA A 570 -12.26 -19.41 -17.48
N VAL A 571 -12.79 -18.22 -17.21
CA VAL A 571 -13.47 -17.37 -18.19
C VAL A 571 -12.52 -16.90 -19.29
N TRP A 572 -11.27 -16.57 -18.96
CA TRP A 572 -10.26 -16.21 -19.95
C TRP A 572 -9.96 -17.39 -20.89
N VAL A 573 -9.73 -18.59 -20.35
CA VAL A 573 -9.47 -19.80 -21.15
C VAL A 573 -10.67 -20.16 -22.03
N LEU A 574 -11.90 -20.05 -21.49
CA LEU A 574 -13.11 -20.22 -22.29
C LEU A 574 -13.17 -19.20 -23.44
N GLY A 575 -12.81 -17.94 -23.18
CA GLY A 575 -12.70 -16.92 -24.20
C GLY A 575 -11.73 -17.28 -25.33
N LEU A 576 -10.59 -17.91 -25.02
CA LEU A 576 -9.63 -18.41 -26.02
C LEU A 576 -10.23 -19.52 -26.89
N ALA A 577 -10.90 -20.50 -26.29
CA ALA A 577 -11.50 -21.62 -26.99
C ALA A 577 -12.65 -21.15 -27.91
N VAL A 578 -13.51 -20.28 -27.43
CA VAL A 578 -14.62 -19.66 -28.17
C VAL A 578 -14.10 -18.80 -29.34
N TRP A 579 -13.01 -18.03 -29.14
CA TRP A 579 -12.36 -17.26 -30.19
C TRP A 579 -11.84 -18.17 -31.32
N ARG A 580 -11.20 -19.31 -30.98
CA ARG A 580 -10.70 -20.26 -31.97
C ARG A 580 -11.83 -20.84 -32.82
N ARG A 581 -13.01 -21.07 -32.24
CA ARG A 581 -14.20 -21.54 -32.98
C ARG A 581 -14.79 -20.46 -33.90
N GLY A 582 -14.41 -19.20 -33.75
CA GLY A 582 -14.83 -18.07 -34.59
C GLY A 582 -15.95 -17.22 -33.98
N ASP A 583 -16.44 -17.51 -32.76
CA ASP A 583 -17.40 -16.64 -32.08
C ASP A 583 -16.67 -15.48 -31.37
N VAL A 584 -16.18 -14.54 -32.19
CA VAL A 584 -15.40 -13.38 -31.75
C VAL A 584 -16.16 -12.52 -30.74
N ARG A 585 -17.50 -12.37 -30.92
CA ARG A 585 -18.30 -11.53 -30.04
C ARG A 585 -18.46 -12.14 -28.65
N ARG A 586 -18.65 -13.44 -28.53
CA ARG A 586 -18.70 -14.15 -27.24
C ARG A 586 -17.33 -14.09 -26.55
N ALA A 587 -16.26 -14.34 -27.31
CA ALA A 587 -14.89 -14.26 -26.81
C ALA A 587 -14.54 -12.88 -26.24
N GLU A 588 -14.91 -11.80 -26.96
CA GLU A 588 -14.69 -10.42 -26.51
C GLU A 588 -15.42 -10.13 -25.18
N ARG A 589 -16.66 -10.60 -25.00
CA ARG A 589 -17.36 -10.47 -23.71
C ARG A 589 -16.65 -11.20 -22.57
N LEU A 590 -16.22 -12.45 -22.82
CA LEU A 590 -15.52 -13.26 -21.83
C LEU A 590 -14.18 -12.64 -21.41
N HIS A 591 -13.41 -12.13 -22.35
CA HIS A 591 -12.14 -11.47 -22.01
C HIS A 591 -12.33 -10.15 -21.23
N ARG A 592 -13.38 -9.37 -21.53
CA ARG A 592 -13.75 -8.21 -20.72
C ARG A 592 -14.19 -8.61 -19.31
N GLU A 593 -14.93 -9.68 -19.16
CA GLU A 593 -15.33 -10.24 -17.86
C GLU A 593 -14.09 -10.65 -17.05
N ALA A 594 -13.13 -11.35 -17.67
CA ALA A 594 -11.88 -11.72 -17.03
C ALA A 594 -11.09 -10.50 -16.54
N ILE A 595 -11.08 -9.38 -17.28
CA ILE A 595 -10.45 -8.13 -16.83
C ILE A 595 -11.18 -7.58 -15.60
N ARG A 596 -12.52 -7.49 -15.62
CA ARG A 596 -13.29 -6.96 -14.47
C ARG A 596 -13.08 -7.75 -13.18
N LEU A 597 -12.97 -9.08 -13.30
CA LEU A 597 -12.72 -9.95 -12.15
C LEU A 597 -11.31 -9.75 -11.54
N ARG A 598 -10.34 -9.31 -12.34
CA ARG A 598 -8.93 -9.13 -11.93
C ARG A 598 -8.61 -7.72 -11.48
N GLU A 599 -9.36 -6.72 -11.96
CA GLU A 599 -9.10 -5.29 -11.70
C GLU A 599 -9.04 -4.97 -10.19
N PRO A 600 -9.97 -5.43 -9.32
CA PRO A 600 -9.94 -5.10 -7.89
C PRO A 600 -8.72 -5.65 -7.16
N ALA A 601 -8.19 -6.81 -7.60
CA ALA A 601 -6.97 -7.38 -7.06
C ALA A 601 -5.70 -6.74 -7.65
N GLY A 602 -5.84 -5.89 -8.68
CA GLY A 602 -4.73 -5.29 -9.42
C GLY A 602 -3.85 -6.36 -10.10
N ASP A 603 -4.40 -7.48 -10.54
CA ASP A 603 -3.67 -8.55 -11.24
C ASP A 603 -3.28 -8.11 -12.66
N HIS A 604 -2.11 -7.45 -12.75
CA HIS A 604 -1.58 -6.97 -14.02
C HIS A 604 -1.26 -8.10 -15.01
N SER A 605 -0.78 -9.26 -14.53
CA SER A 605 -0.44 -10.40 -15.38
C SER A 605 -1.67 -10.95 -16.10
N GLY A 606 -2.72 -11.21 -15.33
CA GLY A 606 -3.95 -11.70 -15.90
C GLY A 606 -4.67 -10.68 -16.76
N ALA A 607 -4.59 -9.39 -16.42
CA ALA A 607 -5.09 -8.33 -17.27
C ALA A 607 -4.31 -8.25 -18.60
N ALA A 608 -2.98 -8.41 -18.59
CA ALA A 608 -2.16 -8.44 -19.79
C ALA A 608 -2.57 -9.57 -20.74
N LEU A 609 -2.77 -10.78 -20.21
CA LEU A 609 -3.28 -11.92 -20.98
C LEU A 609 -4.63 -11.60 -21.65
N ALA A 610 -5.57 -11.02 -20.90
CA ALA A 610 -6.88 -10.69 -21.43
C ALA A 610 -6.83 -9.53 -22.43
N LEU A 611 -5.96 -8.52 -22.25
CA LEU A 611 -5.72 -7.44 -23.22
C LEU A 611 -5.14 -7.96 -24.54
N GLU A 612 -4.18 -8.89 -24.49
CA GLU A 612 -3.67 -9.56 -25.71
C GLU A 612 -4.77 -10.35 -26.43
N SER A 613 -5.57 -11.10 -25.67
CA SER A 613 -6.68 -11.88 -26.25
C SER A 613 -7.77 -10.97 -26.87
N LEU A 614 -8.05 -9.81 -26.27
CA LEU A 614 -8.92 -8.79 -26.87
C LEU A 614 -8.31 -8.19 -28.15
N ALA A 615 -6.97 -8.08 -28.24
CA ALA A 615 -6.32 -7.67 -29.47
C ALA A 615 -6.52 -8.72 -30.59
N TRP A 616 -6.53 -10.02 -30.26
CA TRP A 616 -6.83 -11.09 -31.22
C TRP A 616 -8.29 -10.99 -31.73
N CYS A 617 -9.23 -10.76 -30.81
CA CYS A 617 -10.63 -10.52 -31.18
C CYS A 617 -10.76 -9.28 -32.12
N SER A 618 -10.09 -8.18 -31.77
CA SER A 618 -10.09 -6.97 -32.58
C SER A 618 -9.48 -7.15 -33.98
N ALA A 619 -8.42 -7.97 -34.09
CA ALA A 619 -7.79 -8.32 -35.36
C ALA A 619 -8.71 -9.18 -36.23
N SER A 620 -9.40 -10.15 -35.63
CA SER A 620 -10.40 -10.99 -36.30
C SER A 620 -11.54 -10.17 -36.92
N ASP A 621 -11.96 -9.12 -36.23
CA ASP A 621 -12.95 -8.13 -36.71
C ASP A 621 -12.33 -7.02 -37.59
N ARG A 622 -11.05 -7.14 -37.99
CA ARG A 622 -10.31 -6.16 -38.78
C ARG A 622 -10.24 -4.75 -38.18
N ARG A 623 -10.39 -4.60 -36.85
CA ARG A 623 -10.26 -3.34 -36.10
C ARG A 623 -8.78 -3.08 -35.76
N PHE A 624 -7.92 -2.94 -36.77
CA PHE A 624 -6.46 -2.98 -36.64
C PHE A 624 -5.87 -1.85 -35.80
N THR A 625 -6.44 -0.63 -35.86
CA THR A 625 -6.04 0.47 -34.97
C THR A 625 -6.23 0.12 -33.51
N ARG A 626 -7.39 -0.48 -33.16
CA ARG A 626 -7.69 -0.96 -31.81
C ARG A 626 -6.75 -2.12 -31.41
N THR A 627 -6.46 -3.01 -32.35
CA THR A 627 -5.52 -4.12 -32.15
C THR A 627 -4.15 -3.61 -31.73
N ALA A 628 -3.55 -2.66 -32.48
CA ALA A 628 -2.24 -2.10 -32.16
C ALA A 628 -2.23 -1.44 -30.76
N ARG A 629 -3.26 -0.66 -30.44
CA ARG A 629 -3.39 -0.03 -29.10
C ARG A 629 -3.54 -1.05 -27.98
N LEU A 630 -4.34 -2.10 -28.14
CA LEU A 630 -4.49 -3.16 -27.13
C LEU A 630 -3.19 -3.91 -26.91
N LEU A 631 -2.41 -4.20 -27.97
CA LEU A 631 -1.09 -4.82 -27.85
C LEU A 631 -0.10 -3.92 -27.09
N GLY A 632 -0.12 -2.61 -27.37
CA GLY A 632 0.67 -1.64 -26.61
C GLY A 632 0.26 -1.56 -25.13
N ALA A 633 -1.06 -1.55 -24.84
CA ALA A 633 -1.60 -1.56 -23.49
C ALA A 633 -1.24 -2.86 -22.73
N ALA A 634 -1.31 -4.01 -23.42
CA ALA A 634 -0.88 -5.30 -22.88
C ALA A 634 0.63 -5.31 -22.55
N ALA A 635 1.46 -4.72 -23.41
CA ALA A 635 2.90 -4.60 -23.13
C ALA A 635 3.18 -3.76 -21.87
N THR A 636 2.37 -2.72 -21.59
CA THR A 636 2.46 -1.96 -20.35
C THR A 636 2.01 -2.79 -19.15
N ALA A 637 0.90 -3.52 -19.26
CA ALA A 637 0.44 -4.40 -18.20
C ALA A 637 1.47 -5.52 -17.93
N TRP A 638 2.13 -6.08 -18.93
CA TRP A 638 3.25 -7.01 -18.77
C TRP A 638 4.45 -6.39 -18.06
N ARG A 639 4.83 -5.17 -18.42
CA ARG A 639 5.91 -4.46 -17.71
C ARG A 639 5.57 -4.19 -16.24
N LEU A 640 4.32 -3.89 -15.95
CA LEU A 640 3.86 -3.65 -14.58
C LEU A 640 3.72 -4.94 -13.77
N SER A 641 3.43 -6.06 -14.42
CA SER A 641 3.26 -7.35 -13.75
C SER A 641 4.56 -7.95 -13.27
N GLY A 642 5.66 -7.64 -13.95
CA GLY A 642 6.94 -8.25 -13.69
C GLY A 642 7.07 -9.70 -14.12
N ALA A 643 6.00 -10.36 -14.45
CA ALA A 643 6.05 -11.66 -15.07
C ALA A 643 6.62 -11.50 -16.49
N GLY A 644 7.67 -12.23 -16.82
CA GLY A 644 8.09 -12.34 -18.21
C GLY A 644 6.90 -12.83 -19.05
N ARG A 645 6.85 -12.47 -20.34
CA ARG A 645 5.85 -13.03 -21.28
C ARG A 645 5.89 -14.54 -21.20
N ILE A 646 4.91 -15.11 -20.53
CA ILE A 646 5.01 -16.41 -19.87
C ILE A 646 5.01 -17.56 -20.89
N GLU A 647 4.52 -17.36 -22.13
CA GLU A 647 4.33 -18.50 -23.03
C GLU A 647 4.69 -18.24 -24.48
N ALA A 648 5.61 -19.04 -25.00
CA ALA A 648 6.04 -18.96 -26.40
C ALA A 648 4.88 -19.23 -27.38
N ALA A 649 3.97 -20.17 -27.05
CA ALA A 649 2.84 -20.53 -27.90
C ALA A 649 1.83 -19.39 -28.03
N LEU A 650 1.43 -18.77 -26.93
CA LEU A 650 0.52 -17.61 -26.95
C LEU A 650 1.16 -16.38 -27.60
N ARG A 651 2.46 -16.16 -27.43
CA ARG A 651 3.20 -15.11 -28.16
C ARG A 651 3.15 -15.33 -29.66
N GLN A 652 3.33 -16.57 -30.11
CA GLN A 652 3.26 -16.89 -31.53
C GLN A 652 1.84 -16.62 -32.07
N VAL A 653 0.80 -16.95 -31.33
CA VAL A 653 -0.59 -16.63 -31.70
C VAL A 653 -0.77 -15.11 -31.76
N SER A 654 -0.28 -14.37 -30.78
CA SER A 654 -0.37 -12.90 -30.73
C SER A 654 0.31 -12.26 -31.95
N GLU A 655 1.52 -12.72 -32.30
CA GLU A 655 2.22 -12.21 -33.48
C GLU A 655 1.49 -12.58 -34.79
N THR A 656 1.13 -13.85 -34.96
CA THR A 656 0.60 -14.34 -36.25
C THR A 656 -0.86 -13.94 -36.48
N ARG A 657 -1.67 -13.80 -35.43
CA ARG A 657 -3.11 -13.55 -35.54
C ARG A 657 -3.51 -12.10 -35.22
N ALA A 658 -2.64 -11.30 -34.62
CA ALA A 658 -2.93 -9.91 -34.29
C ALA A 658 -1.88 -8.92 -34.79
N ALA A 659 -0.62 -9.03 -34.37
CA ALA A 659 0.38 -8.01 -34.66
C ALA A 659 0.74 -7.94 -36.15
N ALA A 660 1.07 -9.07 -36.78
CA ALA A 660 1.44 -9.10 -38.20
C ALA A 660 0.28 -8.67 -39.13
N PRO A 661 -0.97 -9.16 -38.97
CA PRO A 661 -2.11 -8.68 -39.75
C PRO A 661 -2.37 -7.17 -39.56
N ALA A 662 -2.26 -6.66 -38.33
CA ALA A 662 -2.46 -5.23 -38.07
C ALA A 662 -1.36 -4.37 -38.68
N ARG A 663 -0.09 -4.81 -38.59
CA ARG A 663 1.05 -4.12 -39.20
C ARG A 663 0.96 -4.10 -40.74
N ASN A 664 0.53 -5.20 -41.34
CA ASN A 664 0.33 -5.29 -42.78
C ASN A 664 -0.82 -4.38 -43.25
N ALA A 665 -1.89 -4.25 -42.48
CA ALA A 665 -3.07 -3.46 -42.86
C ALA A 665 -2.89 -1.95 -42.65
N LEU A 666 -2.18 -1.54 -41.58
CA LEU A 666 -1.96 -0.15 -41.23
C LEU A 666 -0.69 0.44 -41.87
N GLY A 667 0.27 -0.39 -42.24
CA GLY A 667 1.66 0.00 -42.49
C GLY A 667 2.47 0.11 -41.21
N GLY A 668 3.80 -0.08 -41.31
CA GLY A 668 4.70 -0.17 -40.15
C GLY A 668 4.63 1.06 -39.26
N GLU A 669 4.72 2.27 -39.82
CA GLU A 669 4.74 3.52 -39.06
C GLU A 669 3.42 3.78 -38.31
N ALA A 670 2.27 3.61 -38.96
CA ALA A 670 0.98 3.81 -38.31
C ALA A 670 0.72 2.75 -37.23
N PHE A 671 1.18 1.52 -37.43
CA PHE A 671 1.11 0.48 -36.40
C PHE A 671 1.92 0.87 -35.17
N GLU A 672 3.18 1.28 -35.33
CA GLU A 672 4.06 1.66 -34.21
C GLU A 672 3.54 2.90 -33.46
N GLN A 673 2.95 3.89 -34.17
CA GLN A 673 2.30 5.04 -33.53
C GLN A 673 1.12 4.60 -32.65
N GLU A 674 0.25 3.73 -33.12
CA GLU A 674 -0.91 3.26 -32.36
C GLU A 674 -0.50 2.34 -31.21
N TYR A 675 0.51 1.50 -31.43
CA TYR A 675 1.12 0.67 -30.37
C TYR A 675 1.72 1.55 -29.27
N ALA A 676 2.49 2.59 -29.63
CA ALA A 676 3.07 3.53 -28.66
C ALA A 676 1.99 4.29 -27.87
N ARG A 677 0.87 4.67 -28.52
CA ARG A 677 -0.28 5.27 -27.82
C ARG A 677 -0.86 4.31 -26.76
N GLY A 678 -0.98 3.04 -27.09
CA GLY A 678 -1.40 2.01 -26.15
C GLY A 678 -0.39 1.82 -25.01
N ALA A 679 0.89 1.77 -25.35
CA ALA A 679 1.98 1.60 -24.39
C ALA A 679 2.18 2.80 -23.44
N ALA A 680 1.70 3.97 -23.82
CA ALA A 680 1.71 5.18 -23.01
C ALA A 680 0.51 5.29 -22.04
N MET A 681 -0.48 4.39 -22.13
CA MET A 681 -1.63 4.39 -21.21
C MET A 681 -1.20 3.98 -19.80
N SER A 682 -1.78 4.61 -18.77
CA SER A 682 -1.75 4.03 -17.42
C SER A 682 -2.53 2.71 -17.41
N PHE A 683 -2.30 1.86 -16.41
CA PHE A 683 -3.01 0.58 -16.29
C PHE A 683 -4.53 0.78 -16.25
N GLU A 684 -5.01 1.73 -15.47
CA GLU A 684 -6.43 2.06 -15.36
C GLU A 684 -7.02 2.53 -16.70
N ASN A 685 -6.26 3.32 -17.47
CA ASN A 685 -6.68 3.78 -18.80
C ASN A 685 -6.68 2.62 -19.81
N ALA A 686 -5.72 1.69 -19.71
CA ALA A 686 -5.68 0.50 -20.53
C ALA A 686 -6.89 -0.42 -20.27
N VAL A 687 -7.24 -0.64 -18.99
CA VAL A 687 -8.43 -1.38 -18.58
C VAL A 687 -9.71 -0.70 -19.07
N ALA A 688 -9.86 0.60 -18.84
CA ALA A 688 -11.03 1.37 -19.31
C ALA A 688 -11.16 1.32 -20.84
N PHE A 689 -10.06 1.43 -21.58
CA PHE A 689 -10.04 1.29 -23.03
C PHE A 689 -10.45 -0.12 -23.50
N ALA A 690 -10.01 -1.17 -22.81
CA ALA A 690 -10.38 -2.55 -23.10
C ALA A 690 -11.87 -2.82 -22.88
N LEU A 691 -12.42 -2.25 -21.80
CA LEU A 691 -13.82 -2.39 -21.41
C LEU A 691 -14.78 -1.50 -22.23
N ASP A 692 -14.27 -0.66 -23.14
CA ASP A 692 -15.03 0.38 -23.86
C ASP A 692 -15.77 1.37 -22.92
N GLU A 693 -15.31 1.46 -21.69
CA GLU A 693 -15.79 2.45 -20.74
C GLU A 693 -15.21 3.81 -21.16
N ARG A 694 -16.06 4.72 -21.62
CA ARG A 694 -15.70 6.12 -21.66
C ARG A 694 -15.48 6.56 -20.21
N ARG A 695 -14.26 6.45 -19.71
CA ARG A 695 -13.89 7.22 -18.52
C ARG A 695 -14.05 8.70 -18.92
N THR A 696 -15.18 9.28 -18.56
CA THR A 696 -15.19 10.69 -18.21
C THR A 696 -13.98 10.84 -17.30
N ARG A 697 -13.00 11.61 -17.77
CA ARG A 697 -11.88 12.05 -16.91
C ARG A 697 -12.52 12.40 -15.57
N THR A 698 -12.36 11.57 -14.58
CA THR A 698 -12.43 11.96 -13.19
C THR A 698 -11.17 12.78 -12.94
N ALA A 699 -11.20 14.02 -13.40
CA ALA A 699 -10.85 15.12 -12.53
C ALA A 699 -11.51 14.82 -11.17
N PRO A 700 -10.84 15.09 -10.04
CA PRO A 700 -11.45 14.91 -8.72
C PRO A 700 -12.86 15.50 -8.80
N ALA A 701 -13.84 14.76 -8.29
CA ALA A 701 -15.26 15.05 -8.42
C ALA A 701 -15.53 16.54 -8.18
N THR A 702 -15.57 17.30 -9.25
CA THR A 702 -16.24 18.58 -9.32
C THR A 702 -17.58 18.26 -9.98
N SER A 703 -18.54 18.01 -9.11
CA SER A 703 -19.95 18.19 -9.44
C SER A 703 -20.10 19.51 -10.20
N SER A 704 -20.91 19.47 -11.23
CA SER A 704 -21.44 20.57 -12.01
C SER A 704 -20.61 21.05 -13.21
N ARG A 705 -21.27 21.18 -14.32
CA ARG A 705 -20.86 21.81 -15.59
C ARG A 705 -20.47 23.30 -15.48
N HIS A 706 -20.22 23.80 -14.28
CA HIS A 706 -19.83 25.17 -14.00
C HIS A 706 -18.63 25.19 -13.06
N PRO A 707 -17.57 25.97 -13.36
CA PRO A 707 -16.35 26.03 -12.53
C PRO A 707 -16.59 26.61 -11.12
N LEU A 708 -17.76 27.24 -10.89
CA LEU A 708 -18.13 27.87 -9.62
C LEU A 708 -19.21 27.07 -8.89
N THR A 709 -19.09 26.94 -7.57
CA THR A 709 -20.14 26.40 -6.68
C THR A 709 -21.38 27.31 -6.72
N THR A 710 -22.53 26.80 -6.26
CA THR A 710 -23.78 27.59 -6.20
C THR A 710 -23.59 28.91 -5.43
N ARG A 711 -22.82 28.90 -4.33
CA ARG A 711 -22.55 30.10 -3.54
C ARG A 711 -21.58 31.06 -4.23
N GLU A 712 -20.58 30.53 -4.94
CA GLU A 712 -19.65 31.33 -5.72
C GLU A 712 -20.33 31.96 -6.95
N LYS A 713 -21.29 31.28 -7.58
CA LYS A 713 -22.13 31.87 -8.65
C LYS A 713 -22.96 33.04 -8.15
N GLU A 714 -23.58 32.88 -7.00
CA GLU A 714 -24.37 33.93 -6.39
C GLU A 714 -23.50 35.18 -6.11
N ILE A 715 -22.29 34.98 -5.59
CA ILE A 715 -21.35 36.07 -5.32
C ILE A 715 -20.83 36.65 -6.64
N ALA A 716 -20.47 35.83 -7.64
CA ALA A 716 -20.04 36.29 -8.95
C ALA A 716 -21.13 37.13 -9.66
N GLY A 717 -22.41 36.73 -9.54
CA GLY A 717 -23.53 37.51 -10.04
C GLY A 717 -23.70 38.87 -9.34
N LEU A 718 -23.40 38.94 -8.02
CA LEU A 718 -23.41 40.21 -7.29
C LEU A 718 -22.20 41.08 -7.66
N VAL A 719 -21.04 40.47 -7.95
CA VAL A 719 -19.86 41.15 -8.51
C VAL A 719 -20.19 41.75 -9.89
N ALA A 720 -20.89 41.02 -10.77
CA ALA A 720 -21.32 41.49 -12.08
C ALA A 720 -22.27 42.67 -11.99
N LYS A 721 -23.08 42.75 -10.93
CA LYS A 721 -23.93 43.88 -10.62
C LYS A 721 -23.19 45.08 -9.99
N GLY A 722 -21.88 45.04 -9.88
CA GLY A 722 -21.06 46.16 -9.38
C GLY A 722 -20.99 46.31 -7.84
N LEU A 723 -21.51 45.36 -7.07
CA LEU A 723 -21.56 45.49 -5.62
C LEU A 723 -20.14 45.32 -5.00
N SER A 724 -19.79 46.17 -4.02
CA SER A 724 -18.54 46.00 -3.25
C SER A 724 -18.62 44.78 -2.28
N ASN A 725 -17.46 44.27 -1.80
CA ASN A 725 -17.44 43.14 -0.87
C ASN A 725 -18.26 43.41 0.43
N ARG A 726 -18.28 44.67 0.90
CA ARG A 726 -19.11 45.10 2.03
C ARG A 726 -20.60 44.98 1.70
N GLN A 727 -21.02 45.37 0.52
CA GLN A 727 -22.42 45.27 0.07
C GLN A 727 -22.84 43.83 -0.18
N ILE A 728 -21.93 42.99 -0.73
CA ILE A 728 -22.14 41.55 -0.89
C ILE A 728 -22.31 40.90 0.49
N ALA A 729 -21.43 41.23 1.44
CA ALA A 729 -21.49 40.72 2.80
C ALA A 729 -22.84 41.08 3.48
N GLY A 730 -23.30 42.33 3.37
CA GLY A 730 -24.59 42.74 3.91
C GLY A 730 -25.78 42.04 3.25
N ARG A 731 -25.73 41.79 1.91
CA ARG A 731 -26.83 41.15 1.20
C ARG A 731 -26.92 39.66 1.44
N LEU A 732 -25.78 39.00 1.69
CA LEU A 732 -25.68 37.55 1.92
C LEU A 732 -25.60 37.15 3.40
N VAL A 733 -25.64 38.14 4.30
CA VAL A 733 -25.56 37.98 5.78
C VAL A 733 -24.29 37.18 6.16
N ILE A 734 -23.14 37.59 5.62
CA ILE A 734 -21.80 37.03 5.91
C ILE A 734 -20.85 38.15 6.32
N SER A 735 -19.66 37.78 6.86
CA SER A 735 -18.63 38.78 7.15
C SER A 735 -18.04 39.35 5.87
N GLN A 736 -17.54 40.60 5.90
CA GLN A 736 -16.85 41.20 4.76
C GLN A 736 -15.64 40.37 4.34
N ARG A 737 -14.88 39.82 5.30
CA ARG A 737 -13.72 38.91 5.08
C ARG A 737 -14.12 37.62 4.36
N THR A 738 -15.31 37.08 4.69
CA THR A 738 -15.85 35.89 4.00
C THR A 738 -16.20 36.22 2.54
N ALA A 739 -16.77 37.41 2.28
CA ALA A 739 -17.05 37.84 0.90
C ALA A 739 -15.77 38.06 0.10
N GLU A 740 -14.74 38.65 0.68
CA GLU A 740 -13.40 38.81 0.09
C GLU A 740 -12.78 37.46 -0.26
N SER A 741 -12.76 36.51 0.65
CA SER A 741 -12.23 35.16 0.41
C SER A 741 -12.97 34.46 -0.72
N HIS A 742 -14.29 34.58 -0.81
CA HIS A 742 -15.05 34.00 -1.94
C HIS A 742 -14.70 34.66 -3.26
N VAL A 743 -14.49 35.97 -3.32
CA VAL A 743 -14.09 36.69 -4.56
C VAL A 743 -12.69 36.25 -4.97
N GLU A 744 -11.74 36.11 -4.04
CA GLU A 744 -10.40 35.55 -4.32
C GLU A 744 -10.46 34.12 -4.83
N HIS A 745 -11.28 33.24 -4.25
CA HIS A 745 -11.48 31.89 -4.74
C HIS A 745 -12.10 31.85 -6.15
N ILE A 746 -13.04 32.75 -6.46
CA ILE A 746 -13.61 32.87 -7.80
C ILE A 746 -12.54 33.29 -8.80
N LEU A 747 -11.72 34.30 -8.49
CA LEU A 747 -10.61 34.74 -9.32
C LEU A 747 -9.63 33.56 -9.59
N ALA A 748 -9.23 32.84 -8.54
CA ALA A 748 -8.34 31.69 -8.65
C ALA A 748 -8.93 30.55 -9.50
N LYS A 749 -10.23 30.23 -9.31
CA LYS A 749 -10.90 29.16 -10.08
C LYS A 749 -11.10 29.49 -11.54
N LEU A 750 -11.32 30.75 -11.88
CA LEU A 750 -11.50 31.21 -13.25
C LEU A 750 -10.18 31.63 -13.93
N GLY A 751 -9.06 31.65 -13.19
CA GLY A 751 -7.76 32.09 -13.70
C GLY A 751 -7.71 33.60 -13.98
N PHE A 752 -8.51 34.41 -13.27
CA PHE A 752 -8.62 35.85 -13.46
C PHE A 752 -7.75 36.61 -12.43
N SER A 753 -7.26 37.75 -12.83
CA SER A 753 -6.45 38.66 -12.01
C SER A 753 -7.23 39.90 -11.52
N SER A 754 -8.44 40.13 -12.02
CA SER A 754 -9.23 41.28 -11.64
C SER A 754 -10.73 41.00 -11.52
N ARG A 755 -11.38 41.75 -10.63
CA ARG A 755 -12.82 41.68 -10.37
C ARG A 755 -13.66 42.02 -11.62
N THR A 756 -13.19 42.89 -12.51
CA THR A 756 -13.82 43.23 -13.79
C THR A 756 -13.90 42.04 -14.72
N GLN A 757 -12.93 41.11 -14.67
CA GLN A 757 -12.95 39.89 -15.48
C GLN A 757 -14.04 38.91 -15.00
N ILE A 758 -14.34 38.86 -13.70
CA ILE A 758 -15.49 38.09 -13.17
C ILE A 758 -16.81 38.67 -13.75
N ALA A 759 -16.96 39.98 -13.74
CA ALA A 759 -18.16 40.63 -14.25
C ALA A 759 -18.36 40.37 -15.76
N ALA A 760 -17.30 40.54 -16.56
CA ALA A 760 -17.34 40.26 -18.01
C ALA A 760 -17.65 38.78 -18.28
N TRP A 761 -17.08 37.86 -17.51
CA TRP A 761 -17.29 36.41 -17.67
C TRP A 761 -18.75 36.01 -17.36
N ILE A 762 -19.36 36.54 -16.29
CA ILE A 762 -20.77 36.28 -15.97
C ILE A 762 -21.67 36.78 -17.09
N THR A 763 -21.44 38.01 -17.58
CA THR A 763 -22.25 38.58 -18.67
C THR A 763 -22.16 37.75 -19.96
N ALA A 764 -20.99 37.17 -20.26
CA ALA A 764 -20.79 36.33 -21.45
C ALA A 764 -21.38 34.90 -21.33
N ASN A 765 -21.65 34.39 -20.09
CA ASN A 765 -22.16 33.04 -19.87
C ASN A 765 -23.62 32.98 -19.39
N GLU A 766 -24.28 34.13 -19.19
CA GLU A 766 -25.72 34.24 -18.91
C GLU A 766 -26.54 34.61 -20.19
N SER A 767 -25.84 34.82 -21.32
CA SER A 767 -26.44 34.89 -22.66
C SER A 767 -26.48 33.51 -23.29
#